data_f50ad84b0f36ddbcbbb68cd359f2e979
#
_entry.id   f50ad84b0f36ddbcbbb68cd359f2e979
#
_cell.length_a   1.000
_cell.length_b   1.000
_cell.length_c   1.000
_cell.angle_alpha   90.00
_cell.angle_beta   90.00
_cell.angle_gamma   90.00
#
_symmetry.space_group_name_H-M   'P 1'
#
loop_
_entity.id
_entity.type
_entity.pdbx_description
1 polymer ?
#
loop_
_entity_poly.entity_id
_entity_poly.type
_entity_poly.pdbx_seq_one_letter_code
_entity_poly.pdbx_strand_id
1 'polypeptide(L)'
;MDFVVGRAYGGGRPPAGRAGGPLFEEDRAMPRNVAQKLIADHLVEGSLEPGAEIGLRVDQTLTQDATGTMVMLELEAMGLDRIRTELSVQYVDHNLLQTDEKNPDDHLFLQSAAERFGLWFSKAGNGVSHPVHQAHFGRPGAVLIGSDSHTCAAGALGMLAIGVGGLEVAMAMAGQPLYVTLPQIWGVELTGTLPDWVSAKDVVLEMLRRHGVSGGVGRIIEYHGEGLAQLDAMDRHVIANMGAELGATATVFPADDAARTYLEAVGRGEQFEAWEADDGASYDLTERIDLSSLEPLIARPSSPGNVVPVAEVIGEEVNQVVVGSSANPGLRDFAVFAEILDGRQADPRVSVDINPTSREVLADLISGGWLGALVAAGGRIHQSGCMGCIGMGQAPASGRNSLRTMPRNFPGRSGTEEDAVWLCSPETAAAAALTGRITDPRTLESSHDLVYPRPTLPQRYAQIQDMLIPPLPEAEAREVELVKGPNISSLPDFAPVADRLTLPVLLVMGDDVSTDEILPAGSQVLPFRSNIPRIADFAFTRIDKDYPDRARAAEGGHVVVAGKNYGQGSSREHAVIAPRHLGLQAVIAVSFARIHWQNLANFGIVPLEFADPGDLAAVQAGDEVVLEGVHEALQAGTSLTARIGGREVALAHRLSSRQVDMVLAGGRIPLTAQAM
;
A
#
# COMPACT_ATOMS: atom_id res chain seq x y z
N MET A 1 -39.07 -14.19 20.13
CA MET A 1 -38.72 -12.85 20.64
C MET A 1 -38.12 -12.11 19.47
N ASP A 2 -38.99 -11.39 18.79
CA ASP A 2 -38.66 -10.65 17.58
C ASP A 2 -37.94 -9.38 17.97
N PHE A 3 -36.70 -9.20 17.49
CA PHE A 3 -36.06 -7.92 17.49
C PHE A 3 -36.05 -7.38 16.05
N VAL A 4 -37.04 -6.58 15.77
CA VAL A 4 -37.04 -5.66 14.62
C VAL A 4 -36.01 -4.55 14.89
N VAL A 5 -34.97 -4.52 14.13
CA VAL A 5 -34.09 -3.33 14.03
C VAL A 5 -34.04 -2.88 12.58
N GLY A 6 -35.09 -2.19 12.18
CA GLY A 6 -35.06 -1.30 11.05
C GLY A 6 -34.71 0.10 11.54
N ARG A 7 -33.47 0.53 11.41
CA ARG A 7 -33.11 1.94 11.36
C ARG A 7 -32.51 2.22 9.99
N ALA A 8 -33.36 2.77 9.12
CA ALA A 8 -32.95 3.40 7.90
C ALA A 8 -31.94 4.53 8.20
N TYR A 9 -30.75 4.41 7.68
CA TYR A 9 -29.81 5.54 7.60
C TYR A 9 -30.29 6.49 6.52
N GLY A 10 -31.07 7.50 6.93
CA GLY A 10 -31.38 8.66 6.13
C GLY A 10 -30.13 9.54 6.02
N GLY A 11 -29.25 9.22 5.12
CA GLY A 11 -28.20 10.12 4.66
C GLY A 11 -28.83 11.22 3.82
N GLY A 12 -29.06 12.39 4.41
CA GLY A 12 -29.41 13.58 3.65
C GLY A 12 -28.23 13.91 2.71
N ARG A 13 -28.46 13.80 1.40
CA ARG A 13 -27.55 14.36 0.40
C ARG A 13 -27.30 15.83 0.73
N PRO A 14 -26.04 16.28 0.86
CA PRO A 14 -25.76 17.69 0.69
C PRO A 14 -26.14 18.07 -0.75
N PRO A 15 -26.60 19.29 -1.02
CA PRO A 15 -26.98 19.70 -2.37
C PRO A 15 -25.77 19.59 -3.28
N ALA A 16 -25.90 18.85 -4.36
CA ALA A 16 -24.90 18.72 -5.41
C ALA A 16 -24.65 20.08 -6.05
N GLY A 17 -23.70 20.81 -5.49
CA GLY A 17 -23.05 21.91 -6.18
C GLY A 17 -21.99 21.33 -7.10
N ARG A 18 -22.36 20.99 -8.33
CA ARG A 18 -21.41 20.74 -9.40
C ARG A 18 -20.67 22.04 -9.71
N ALA A 19 -19.55 22.26 -9.06
CA ALA A 19 -18.54 23.20 -9.51
C ALA A 19 -17.50 22.43 -10.33
N GLY A 20 -17.93 21.87 -11.46
CA GLY A 20 -17.02 21.52 -12.53
C GLY A 20 -16.57 22.81 -13.19
N GLY A 21 -15.28 23.15 -13.13
CA GLY A 21 -14.68 24.16 -13.98
C GLY A 21 -14.97 23.82 -15.45
N PRO A 22 -14.92 24.80 -16.37
CA PRO A 22 -15.23 24.58 -17.77
C PRO A 22 -14.18 23.66 -18.39
N LEU A 23 -14.49 22.35 -18.45
CA LEU A 23 -13.84 21.44 -19.39
C LEU A 23 -14.20 21.96 -20.78
N PHE A 24 -13.23 22.19 -21.63
CA PHE A 24 -13.41 22.57 -23.02
C PHE A 24 -14.38 21.58 -23.69
N GLU A 25 -15.37 22.06 -24.44
CA GLU A 25 -16.42 21.22 -25.07
C GLU A 25 -15.83 20.12 -25.99
N GLU A 26 -14.64 20.28 -26.52
CA GLU A 26 -13.94 19.30 -27.35
C GLU A 26 -13.48 18.05 -26.58
N ASP A 27 -13.17 18.15 -25.29
CA ASP A 27 -12.76 17.00 -24.45
C ASP A 27 -13.93 16.05 -24.07
N ARG A 28 -15.18 16.49 -24.25
CA ARG A 28 -16.37 15.66 -24.00
C ARG A 28 -16.71 14.70 -25.16
N ALA A 29 -16.09 14.86 -26.32
CA ALA A 29 -16.46 14.16 -27.54
C ALA A 29 -15.66 12.87 -27.82
N MET A 30 -14.55 12.63 -27.11
CA MET A 30 -13.73 11.44 -27.35
C MET A 30 -14.15 10.28 -26.44
N PRO A 31 -14.26 9.04 -27.00
CA PRO A 31 -14.53 7.85 -26.20
C PRO A 31 -13.47 7.66 -25.13
N ARG A 32 -13.88 7.40 -23.88
CA ARG A 32 -13.00 7.23 -22.75
C ARG A 32 -13.04 5.81 -22.20
N ASN A 33 -11.89 5.29 -21.79
CA ASN A 33 -11.80 4.10 -21.00
C ASN A 33 -12.19 4.36 -19.53
N VAL A 34 -12.32 3.31 -18.71
CA VAL A 34 -12.80 3.42 -17.32
C VAL A 34 -11.88 4.29 -16.49
N ALA A 35 -10.55 4.07 -16.59
CA ALA A 35 -9.56 4.85 -15.85
C ALA A 35 -9.63 6.35 -16.19
N GLN A 36 -9.77 6.70 -17.47
CA GLN A 36 -9.92 8.09 -17.91
C GLN A 36 -11.21 8.73 -17.38
N LYS A 37 -12.33 7.98 -17.31
CA LYS A 37 -13.58 8.46 -16.73
C LYS A 37 -13.43 8.75 -15.24
N LEU A 38 -12.82 7.81 -14.48
CA LEU A 38 -12.57 7.95 -13.05
C LEU A 38 -11.68 9.16 -12.75
N ILE A 39 -10.60 9.35 -13.51
CA ILE A 39 -9.70 10.51 -13.37
C ILE A 39 -10.46 11.80 -13.69
N ALA A 40 -11.19 11.85 -14.80
CA ALA A 40 -11.89 13.08 -15.22
C ALA A 40 -12.98 13.52 -14.24
N ASP A 41 -13.69 12.58 -13.60
CA ASP A 41 -14.75 12.88 -12.61
C ASP A 41 -14.16 13.42 -11.29
N HIS A 42 -12.91 13.13 -10.99
CA HIS A 42 -12.24 13.52 -9.74
C HIS A 42 -11.17 14.58 -9.93
N LEU A 43 -10.91 15.04 -11.16
CA LEU A 43 -9.92 16.06 -11.45
C LEU A 43 -10.34 17.41 -10.85
N VAL A 44 -9.53 17.97 -9.95
CA VAL A 44 -9.75 19.28 -9.32
C VAL A 44 -8.68 20.29 -9.71
N GLU A 45 -7.52 19.83 -10.19
CA GLU A 45 -6.41 20.68 -10.59
C GLU A 45 -5.56 20.00 -11.67
N GLY A 46 -4.96 20.77 -12.57
CA GLY A 46 -4.13 20.28 -13.68
C GLY A 46 -4.90 20.02 -14.97
N SER A 47 -4.26 19.37 -15.93
CA SER A 47 -4.81 19.01 -17.23
C SER A 47 -4.65 17.52 -17.53
N LEU A 48 -5.51 16.95 -18.37
CA LEU A 48 -5.45 15.54 -18.80
C LEU A 48 -4.37 15.30 -19.88
N GLU A 49 -3.27 16.03 -19.82
CA GLU A 49 -2.14 15.84 -20.72
C GLU A 49 -1.15 14.82 -20.13
N PRO A 50 -0.67 13.83 -20.91
CA PRO A 50 0.27 12.83 -20.41
C PRO A 50 1.49 13.44 -19.75
N GLY A 51 1.79 13.02 -18.53
CA GLY A 51 2.94 13.50 -17.76
C GLY A 51 2.72 14.81 -17.00
N ALA A 52 1.54 15.44 -17.12
CA ALA A 52 1.18 16.59 -16.27
C ALA A 52 0.96 16.18 -14.81
N GLU A 53 1.26 17.07 -13.87
CA GLU A 53 0.83 16.91 -12.48
C GLU A 53 -0.67 17.24 -12.38
N ILE A 54 -1.45 16.31 -11.81
CA ILE A 54 -2.88 16.48 -11.61
C ILE A 54 -3.24 16.33 -10.14
N GLY A 55 -4.24 17.08 -9.67
CA GLY A 55 -4.86 16.95 -8.36
C GLY A 55 -6.19 16.22 -8.46
N LEU A 56 -6.33 15.12 -7.72
CA LEU A 56 -7.54 14.30 -7.68
C LEU A 56 -8.26 14.46 -6.34
N ARG A 57 -9.57 14.68 -6.37
CA ARG A 57 -10.42 14.59 -5.19
C ARG A 57 -10.42 13.15 -4.70
N VAL A 58 -10.26 12.96 -3.39
CA VAL A 58 -10.29 11.67 -2.73
C VAL A 58 -11.60 11.48 -1.99
N ASP A 59 -12.33 10.41 -2.28
CA ASP A 59 -13.59 10.09 -1.61
C ASP A 59 -13.37 9.26 -0.36
N GLN A 60 -12.51 8.25 -0.45
CA GLN A 60 -12.29 7.28 0.62
C GLN A 60 -10.82 7.12 0.96
N THR A 61 -10.53 6.85 2.24
CA THR A 61 -9.17 6.50 2.67
C THR A 61 -9.15 5.22 3.49
N LEU A 62 -8.03 4.50 3.37
CA LEU A 62 -7.75 3.27 4.09
C LEU A 62 -6.40 3.39 4.80
N THR A 63 -6.37 3.10 6.09
CA THR A 63 -5.14 2.93 6.87
C THR A 63 -5.15 1.60 7.61
N GLN A 64 -3.99 1.03 7.87
CA GLN A 64 -3.85 -0.21 8.64
C GLN A 64 -2.79 -0.03 9.75
N ASP A 65 -2.74 -0.94 10.71
CA ASP A 65 -2.00 -0.76 11.96
C ASP A 65 -0.46 -0.70 11.82
N ALA A 66 0.12 -1.14 10.71
CA ALA A 66 1.56 -0.99 10.50
C ALA A 66 1.97 0.44 10.06
N THR A 67 1.03 1.22 9.50
CA THR A 67 1.28 2.57 8.97
C THR A 67 0.37 3.63 9.60
N GLY A 68 -0.81 3.25 10.06
CA GLY A 68 -1.86 4.16 10.53
C GLY A 68 -1.50 4.93 11.80
N THR A 69 -0.64 4.40 12.67
CA THR A 69 -0.21 5.14 13.87
C THR A 69 0.46 6.47 13.51
N MET A 70 1.31 6.47 12.47
CA MET A 70 1.95 7.70 11.97
C MET A 70 0.90 8.64 11.37
N VAL A 71 -0.01 8.14 10.54
CA VAL A 71 -1.11 8.93 9.96
C VAL A 71 -1.92 9.64 11.04
N MET A 72 -2.29 8.94 12.12
CA MET A 72 -3.05 9.54 13.23
C MET A 72 -2.24 10.59 14.00
N LEU A 73 -0.94 10.40 14.14
CA LEU A 73 -0.05 11.40 14.75
C LEU A 73 0.11 12.64 13.85
N GLU A 74 0.05 12.46 12.52
CA GLU A 74 0.05 13.58 11.57
C GLU A 74 -1.26 14.37 11.62
N LEU A 75 -2.42 13.70 11.77
CA LEU A 75 -3.70 14.37 11.99
C LEU A 75 -3.70 15.18 13.30
N GLU A 76 -3.14 14.60 14.36
CA GLU A 76 -2.94 15.31 15.64
C GLU A 76 -2.06 16.55 15.47
N ALA A 77 -0.92 16.42 14.79
CA ALA A 77 0.03 17.51 14.56
C ALA A 77 -0.55 18.63 13.67
N MET A 78 -1.46 18.30 12.75
CA MET A 78 -2.22 19.29 11.98
C MET A 78 -3.29 20.00 12.82
N GLY A 79 -3.65 19.48 14.00
CA GLY A 79 -4.77 19.98 14.79
C GLY A 79 -6.14 19.70 14.14
N LEU A 80 -6.25 18.61 13.36
CA LEU A 80 -7.49 18.28 12.67
C LEU A 80 -8.57 17.89 13.67
N ASP A 81 -9.74 18.55 13.59
CA ASP A 81 -10.89 18.20 14.42
C ASP A 81 -11.61 16.95 13.91
N ARG A 82 -11.80 16.84 12.59
CA ARG A 82 -12.48 15.74 11.95
C ARG A 82 -12.02 15.57 10.49
N ILE A 83 -12.00 14.35 10.00
CA ILE A 83 -11.73 14.05 8.59
C ILE A 83 -12.72 14.75 7.67
N ARG A 84 -12.27 15.10 6.46
CA ARG A 84 -13.05 15.81 5.43
C ARG A 84 -13.36 14.96 4.21
N THR A 85 -12.84 13.74 4.14
CA THR A 85 -13.21 12.73 3.14
C THR A 85 -14.62 12.20 3.41
N GLU A 86 -15.27 11.66 2.39
CA GLU A 86 -16.59 11.03 2.53
C GLU A 86 -16.53 9.86 3.54
N LEU A 87 -15.45 9.08 3.47
CA LEU A 87 -15.23 7.91 4.31
C LEU A 87 -13.74 7.70 4.57
N SER A 88 -13.40 7.40 5.82
CA SER A 88 -12.06 6.93 6.19
C SER A 88 -12.17 5.75 7.13
N VAL A 89 -11.32 4.75 6.95
CA VAL A 89 -11.35 3.54 7.77
C VAL A 89 -9.94 3.19 8.25
N GLN A 90 -9.81 2.99 9.56
CA GLN A 90 -8.61 2.46 10.20
C GLN A 90 -8.80 0.97 10.48
N TYR A 91 -7.91 0.14 9.98
CA TYR A 91 -7.91 -1.31 10.17
C TYR A 91 -6.81 -1.75 11.14
N VAL A 92 -7.04 -2.89 11.80
CA VAL A 92 -6.03 -3.62 12.55
C VAL A 92 -5.96 -5.03 11.98
N ASP A 93 -4.98 -5.28 11.10
CA ASP A 93 -4.91 -6.53 10.34
C ASP A 93 -3.50 -7.10 10.15
N HIS A 94 -2.43 -6.36 10.48
CA HIS A 94 -1.05 -6.79 10.30
C HIS A 94 -0.37 -7.22 11.61
N ASN A 95 -0.32 -6.36 12.63
CA ASN A 95 0.37 -6.62 13.89
C ASN A 95 -0.54 -7.31 14.92
N LEU A 96 -1.14 -8.43 14.51
CA LEU A 96 -2.10 -9.18 15.34
C LEU A 96 -1.42 -10.04 16.40
N LEU A 97 -0.16 -10.42 16.21
CA LEU A 97 0.60 -11.19 17.18
C LEU A 97 1.05 -10.28 18.32
N GLN A 98 0.53 -10.54 19.51
CA GLN A 98 0.76 -9.76 20.72
C GLN A 98 1.76 -10.49 21.61
N THR A 99 3.06 -10.27 21.37
CA THR A 99 4.14 -10.86 22.16
C THR A 99 4.61 -9.97 23.31
N ASP A 100 4.24 -8.70 23.27
CA ASP A 100 4.46 -7.69 24.29
C ASP A 100 3.33 -6.62 24.23
N GLU A 101 3.45 -5.52 24.97
CA GLU A 101 2.47 -4.46 25.08
C GLU A 101 2.37 -3.53 23.86
N LYS A 102 3.36 -3.48 22.96
CA LYS A 102 3.47 -2.45 21.92
C LYS A 102 2.33 -2.53 20.89
N ASN A 103 2.04 -3.73 20.38
CA ASN A 103 0.94 -3.89 19.43
C ASN A 103 -0.43 -3.59 20.06
N PRO A 104 -0.78 -4.11 21.28
CA PRO A 104 -2.00 -3.71 21.96
C PRO A 104 -2.12 -2.21 22.23
N ASP A 105 -1.03 -1.55 22.62
CA ASP A 105 -1.00 -0.09 22.82
C ASP A 105 -1.27 0.67 21.51
N ASP A 106 -0.64 0.24 20.39
CA ASP A 106 -0.93 0.77 19.07
C ASP A 106 -2.42 0.59 18.70
N HIS A 107 -3.04 -0.56 19.01
CA HIS A 107 -4.45 -0.81 18.72
C HIS A 107 -5.38 0.12 19.53
N LEU A 108 -5.08 0.36 20.81
CA LEU A 108 -5.85 1.30 21.65
C LEU A 108 -5.69 2.74 21.14
N PHE A 109 -4.49 3.13 20.78
CA PHE A 109 -4.24 4.44 20.20
C PHE A 109 -5.03 4.64 18.90
N LEU A 110 -4.97 3.67 17.97
CA LEU A 110 -5.68 3.73 16.70
C LEU A 110 -7.20 3.77 16.89
N GLN A 111 -7.75 3.03 17.87
CA GLN A 111 -9.17 3.11 18.17
C GLN A 111 -9.56 4.48 18.69
N SER A 112 -8.84 5.02 19.68
CA SER A 112 -9.13 6.36 20.22
C SER A 112 -8.96 7.45 19.15
N ALA A 113 -7.98 7.30 18.25
CA ALA A 113 -7.78 8.22 17.13
C ALA A 113 -8.93 8.15 16.12
N ALA A 114 -9.39 6.94 15.78
CA ALA A 114 -10.54 6.76 14.90
C ALA A 114 -11.81 7.41 15.51
N GLU A 115 -12.05 7.22 16.80
CA GLU A 115 -13.14 7.85 17.53
C GLU A 115 -12.99 9.38 17.54
N ARG A 116 -11.78 9.90 17.81
CA ARG A 116 -11.49 11.35 17.88
C ARG A 116 -11.64 12.05 16.54
N PHE A 117 -11.11 11.47 15.47
CA PHE A 117 -11.09 12.10 14.15
C PHE A 117 -12.29 11.72 13.27
N GLY A 118 -13.14 10.79 13.72
CA GLY A 118 -14.38 10.42 13.03
C GLY A 118 -14.19 9.39 11.91
N LEU A 119 -13.26 8.45 12.07
CA LEU A 119 -13.07 7.31 11.18
C LEU A 119 -13.90 6.12 11.64
N TRP A 120 -14.18 5.22 10.70
CA TRP A 120 -14.52 3.84 11.03
C TRP A 120 -13.29 3.11 11.59
N PHE A 121 -13.51 2.19 12.52
CA PHE A 121 -12.45 1.37 13.10
C PHE A 121 -12.75 -0.11 12.98
N SER A 122 -11.88 -0.86 12.31
CA SER A 122 -11.94 -2.32 12.18
C SER A 122 -10.99 -2.96 13.19
N LYS A 123 -11.56 -3.66 14.19
CA LYS A 123 -10.81 -4.27 15.31
C LYS A 123 -9.93 -5.43 14.84
N ALA A 124 -8.88 -5.69 15.62
CA ALA A 124 -8.01 -6.87 15.44
C ALA A 124 -8.84 -8.18 15.35
N GLY A 125 -8.56 -8.96 14.30
CA GLY A 125 -9.25 -10.22 14.04
C GLY A 125 -10.56 -10.09 13.24
N ASN A 126 -10.96 -8.87 12.83
CA ASN A 126 -12.10 -8.69 11.92
C ASN A 126 -11.76 -9.20 10.51
N GLY A 127 -10.60 -8.86 10.01
CA GLY A 127 -10.11 -9.33 8.71
C GLY A 127 -9.12 -8.40 8.06
N VAL A 128 -8.63 -8.82 6.89
CA VAL A 128 -7.71 -8.08 6.05
C VAL A 128 -8.38 -6.82 5.51
N SER A 129 -7.71 -5.69 5.61
CA SER A 129 -8.24 -4.36 5.25
C SER A 129 -8.88 -4.31 3.86
N HIS A 130 -8.20 -4.80 2.82
CA HIS A 130 -8.66 -4.65 1.43
C HIS A 130 -9.98 -5.40 1.13
N PRO A 131 -10.13 -6.72 1.40
CA PRO A 131 -11.40 -7.39 1.16
C PRO A 131 -12.51 -6.92 2.11
N VAL A 132 -12.19 -6.58 3.38
CA VAL A 132 -13.17 -5.99 4.30
C VAL A 132 -13.64 -4.62 3.81
N HIS A 133 -12.72 -3.79 3.29
CA HIS A 133 -13.08 -2.50 2.70
C HIS A 133 -14.00 -2.66 1.49
N GLN A 134 -13.68 -3.59 0.58
CA GLN A 134 -14.52 -3.87 -0.58
C GLN A 134 -15.91 -4.37 -0.17
N ALA A 135 -16.00 -5.27 0.82
CA ALA A 135 -17.28 -5.83 1.28
C ALA A 135 -18.20 -4.78 1.94
N HIS A 136 -17.63 -3.84 2.70
CA HIS A 136 -18.42 -2.90 3.51
C HIS A 136 -18.49 -1.48 2.95
N PHE A 137 -17.48 -1.03 2.22
CA PHE A 137 -17.33 0.39 1.85
C PHE A 137 -17.00 0.62 0.37
N GLY A 138 -16.38 -0.36 -0.32
CA GLY A 138 -15.99 -0.21 -1.71
C GLY A 138 -17.18 0.12 -2.61
N ARG A 139 -17.07 1.16 -3.43
CA ARG A 139 -18.15 1.67 -4.27
C ARG A 139 -17.63 1.98 -5.68
N PRO A 140 -18.26 1.44 -6.74
CA PRO A 140 -17.91 1.80 -8.10
C PRO A 140 -17.85 3.31 -8.30
N GLY A 141 -16.90 3.77 -9.10
CA GLY A 141 -16.75 5.19 -9.44
C GLY A 141 -16.02 6.04 -8.40
N ALA A 142 -15.70 5.52 -7.21
CA ALA A 142 -15.01 6.29 -6.17
C ALA A 142 -13.47 6.23 -6.30
N VAL A 143 -12.80 7.27 -5.79
CA VAL A 143 -11.34 7.32 -5.58
C VAL A 143 -11.02 6.93 -4.16
N LEU A 144 -10.23 5.86 -4.00
CA LEU A 144 -9.71 5.37 -2.74
C LEU A 144 -8.19 5.54 -2.69
N ILE A 145 -7.66 6.13 -1.64
CA ILE A 145 -6.23 6.03 -1.36
C ILE A 145 -5.96 5.32 -0.03
N GLY A 146 -4.84 4.65 0.06
CA GLY A 146 -4.47 3.95 1.29
C GLY A 146 -2.99 3.95 1.58
N SER A 147 -2.65 3.90 2.86
CA SER A 147 -1.27 3.78 3.33
C SER A 147 -0.70 2.35 3.20
N ASP A 148 -1.36 1.53 2.38
CA ASP A 148 -0.93 0.19 2.00
C ASP A 148 -0.83 0.07 0.48
N SER A 149 0.24 -0.56 -0.02
CA SER A 149 0.50 -0.71 -1.46
C SER A 149 -0.56 -1.54 -2.20
N HIS A 150 -1.27 -2.44 -1.50
CA HIS A 150 -2.33 -3.28 -2.08
C HIS A 150 -3.72 -2.61 -2.10
N THR A 151 -3.81 -1.33 -1.79
CA THR A 151 -5.05 -0.54 -1.94
C THR A 151 -5.64 -0.65 -3.35
N CYS A 152 -4.79 -0.84 -4.37
CA CYS A 152 -5.19 -1.05 -5.77
C CYS A 152 -6.16 -2.23 -5.96
N ALA A 153 -6.25 -3.16 -5.01
CA ALA A 153 -7.20 -4.28 -5.04
C ALA A 153 -8.67 -3.83 -5.21
N ALA A 154 -9.04 -2.66 -4.68
CA ALA A 154 -10.40 -2.12 -4.81
C ALA A 154 -10.76 -1.73 -6.25
N GLY A 155 -9.79 -1.65 -7.17
CA GLY A 155 -10.04 -1.50 -8.60
C GLY A 155 -10.83 -2.65 -9.23
N ALA A 156 -10.91 -3.81 -8.55
CA ALA A 156 -11.80 -4.91 -8.92
C ALA A 156 -13.29 -4.55 -8.97
N LEU A 157 -13.70 -3.49 -8.24
CA LEU A 157 -15.08 -2.98 -8.22
C LEU A 157 -15.28 -1.72 -9.08
N GLY A 158 -14.33 -1.38 -9.96
CA GLY A 158 -14.41 -0.15 -10.75
C GLY A 158 -14.12 1.12 -9.92
N MET A 159 -13.21 1.03 -8.97
CA MET A 159 -12.67 2.16 -8.23
C MET A 159 -11.32 2.59 -8.79
N LEU A 160 -10.97 3.87 -8.69
CA LEU A 160 -9.58 4.31 -8.83
C LEU A 160 -8.92 4.23 -7.45
N ALA A 161 -8.19 3.13 -7.22
CA ALA A 161 -7.61 2.83 -5.92
C ALA A 161 -6.07 2.87 -5.99
N ILE A 162 -5.45 3.70 -5.15
CA ILE A 162 -4.01 3.99 -5.22
C ILE A 162 -3.37 3.83 -3.83
N GLY A 163 -2.32 3.01 -3.75
CA GLY A 163 -1.45 2.95 -2.58
C GLY A 163 -0.48 4.13 -2.56
N VAL A 164 -0.45 4.87 -1.44
CA VAL A 164 0.37 6.09 -1.27
C VAL A 164 1.09 6.08 0.09
N GLY A 165 1.88 7.11 0.37
CA GLY A 165 2.48 7.31 1.69
C GLY A 165 1.46 7.70 2.77
N GLY A 166 1.81 7.52 4.04
CA GLY A 166 0.94 7.87 5.17
C GLY A 166 0.57 9.34 5.17
N LEU A 167 1.53 10.22 4.92
CA LEU A 167 1.31 11.66 4.87
C LEU A 167 0.32 12.06 3.77
N GLU A 168 0.37 11.46 2.59
CA GLU A 168 -0.61 11.71 1.53
C GLU A 168 -2.03 11.34 1.98
N VAL A 169 -2.17 10.23 2.73
CA VAL A 169 -3.46 9.82 3.30
C VAL A 169 -3.93 10.83 4.35
N ALA A 170 -3.05 11.26 5.25
CA ALA A 170 -3.38 12.30 6.24
C ALA A 170 -3.82 13.61 5.58
N MET A 171 -3.14 14.03 4.50
CA MET A 171 -3.51 15.23 3.74
C MET A 171 -4.88 15.10 3.08
N ALA A 172 -5.20 13.95 2.49
CA ALA A 172 -6.53 13.69 1.93
C ALA A 172 -7.61 13.70 3.01
N MET A 173 -7.34 13.10 4.17
CA MET A 173 -8.24 13.19 5.34
C MET A 173 -8.46 14.64 5.78
N ALA A 174 -7.47 15.52 5.61
CA ALA A 174 -7.57 16.97 5.85
C ALA A 174 -8.27 17.73 4.70
N GLY A 175 -8.70 17.04 3.63
CA GLY A 175 -9.43 17.62 2.49
C GLY A 175 -8.54 18.12 1.36
N GLN A 176 -7.24 17.79 1.37
CA GLN A 176 -6.33 18.12 0.26
C GLN A 176 -6.50 17.11 -0.88
N PRO A 177 -6.36 17.52 -2.15
CA PRO A 177 -6.33 16.58 -3.26
C PRO A 177 -5.06 15.72 -3.25
N LEU A 178 -5.17 14.52 -3.85
CA LEU A 178 -4.02 13.70 -4.16
C LEU A 178 -3.34 14.23 -5.44
N TYR A 179 -2.08 14.60 -5.34
CA TYR A 179 -1.28 15.00 -6.50
C TYR A 179 -0.48 13.83 -7.06
N VAL A 180 -0.69 13.54 -8.34
CA VAL A 180 0.06 12.50 -9.07
C VAL A 180 0.43 13.02 -10.46
N THR A 181 1.53 12.51 -11.01
CA THR A 181 1.78 12.66 -12.46
C THR A 181 0.80 11.78 -13.21
N LEU A 182 0.05 12.32 -14.17
CA LEU A 182 -0.94 11.58 -14.96
C LEU A 182 -0.29 10.32 -15.56
N PRO A 183 -0.71 9.10 -15.10
CA PRO A 183 -0.12 7.86 -15.59
C PRO A 183 -0.61 7.55 -17.01
N GLN A 184 0.18 6.76 -17.75
CA GLN A 184 -0.30 6.14 -18.98
C GLN A 184 -1.33 5.06 -18.66
N ILE A 185 -2.33 4.91 -19.51
CA ILE A 185 -3.34 3.85 -19.39
C ILE A 185 -2.95 2.67 -20.28
N TRP A 186 -2.74 1.53 -19.63
CA TRP A 186 -2.38 0.28 -20.28
C TRP A 186 -3.56 -0.67 -20.32
N GLY A 187 -4.20 -0.82 -21.48
CA GLY A 187 -5.30 -1.75 -21.72
C GLY A 187 -4.78 -3.18 -21.90
N VAL A 188 -5.27 -4.11 -21.08
CA VAL A 188 -4.99 -5.55 -21.17
C VAL A 188 -6.27 -6.27 -21.56
N GLU A 189 -6.35 -6.71 -22.81
CA GLU A 189 -7.48 -7.47 -23.35
C GLU A 189 -7.41 -8.92 -22.92
N LEU A 190 -8.40 -9.39 -22.18
CA LEU A 190 -8.55 -10.80 -21.83
C LEU A 190 -9.50 -11.47 -22.83
N THR A 191 -9.06 -12.58 -23.43
CA THR A 191 -9.84 -13.38 -24.38
C THR A 191 -9.83 -14.85 -23.97
N GLY A 192 -10.71 -15.66 -24.57
CA GLY A 192 -10.76 -17.11 -24.30
C GLY A 192 -11.30 -17.46 -22.91
N THR A 193 -11.00 -18.66 -22.45
CA THR A 193 -11.58 -19.28 -21.24
C THR A 193 -10.49 -19.88 -20.37
N LEU A 194 -10.47 -19.59 -19.06
CA LEU A 194 -9.54 -20.24 -18.13
C LEU A 194 -9.71 -21.75 -18.13
N PRO A 195 -8.64 -22.53 -18.34
CA PRO A 195 -8.67 -23.98 -18.19
C PRO A 195 -8.90 -24.40 -16.73
N ASP A 196 -9.38 -25.62 -16.51
CA ASP A 196 -9.39 -26.23 -15.18
C ASP A 196 -7.96 -26.24 -14.58
N TRP A 197 -7.86 -26.05 -13.26
CA TRP A 197 -6.62 -25.96 -12.49
C TRP A 197 -5.80 -24.68 -12.73
N VAL A 198 -6.34 -23.71 -13.46
CA VAL A 198 -5.78 -22.36 -13.67
C VAL A 198 -6.72 -21.32 -13.06
N SER A 199 -6.18 -20.35 -12.37
CA SER A 199 -6.97 -19.34 -11.63
C SER A 199 -6.56 -17.91 -11.96
N ALA A 200 -7.27 -16.93 -11.41
CA ALA A 200 -6.92 -15.51 -11.53
C ALA A 200 -5.48 -15.21 -11.08
N LYS A 201 -4.94 -15.99 -10.14
CA LYS A 201 -3.53 -15.87 -9.72
C LYS A 201 -2.57 -16.11 -10.88
N ASP A 202 -2.85 -17.07 -11.74
CA ASP A 202 -1.99 -17.38 -12.89
C ASP A 202 -2.06 -16.27 -13.95
N VAL A 203 -3.17 -15.55 -14.07
CA VAL A 203 -3.28 -14.36 -14.96
C VAL A 203 -2.30 -13.28 -14.54
N VAL A 204 -2.26 -12.89 -13.26
CA VAL A 204 -1.34 -11.86 -12.81
C VAL A 204 0.11 -12.35 -12.74
N LEU A 205 0.34 -13.64 -12.48
CA LEU A 205 1.67 -14.23 -12.59
C LEU A 205 2.17 -14.21 -14.04
N GLU A 206 1.30 -14.40 -15.03
CA GLU A 206 1.67 -14.26 -16.45
C GLU A 206 2.09 -12.81 -16.77
N MET A 207 1.39 -11.81 -16.24
CA MET A 207 1.80 -10.40 -16.37
C MET A 207 3.18 -10.16 -15.75
N LEU A 208 3.42 -10.70 -14.56
CA LEU A 208 4.73 -10.62 -13.88
C LEU A 208 5.83 -11.37 -14.66
N ARG A 209 5.50 -12.50 -15.27
CA ARG A 209 6.42 -13.27 -16.12
C ARG A 209 6.87 -12.48 -17.35
N ARG A 210 5.93 -11.75 -17.99
CA ARG A 210 6.20 -10.95 -19.20
C ARG A 210 6.95 -9.67 -18.88
N HIS A 211 6.61 -8.98 -17.80
CA HIS A 211 7.00 -7.58 -17.57
C HIS A 211 7.83 -7.36 -16.31
N GLY A 212 8.00 -8.37 -15.47
CA GLY A 212 8.70 -8.26 -14.20
C GLY A 212 8.03 -7.28 -13.23
N VAL A 213 8.76 -6.88 -12.19
CA VAL A 213 8.24 -6.04 -11.09
C VAL A 213 8.23 -4.53 -11.38
N SER A 214 8.61 -4.11 -12.56
CA SER A 214 8.67 -2.69 -12.95
C SER A 214 7.87 -2.34 -14.20
N GLY A 215 7.22 -3.32 -14.82
CA GLY A 215 6.47 -3.12 -16.07
C GLY A 215 5.29 -2.16 -15.96
N GLY A 216 4.70 -2.02 -14.78
CA GLY A 216 3.58 -1.13 -14.51
C GLY A 216 3.95 0.26 -13.99
N VAL A 217 5.23 0.57 -13.81
CA VAL A 217 5.66 1.86 -13.25
C VAL A 217 5.19 3.03 -14.12
N GLY A 218 4.51 4.01 -13.49
CA GLY A 218 3.92 5.17 -14.17
C GLY A 218 2.68 4.84 -15.00
N ARG A 219 2.03 3.70 -14.74
CA ARG A 219 0.86 3.22 -15.49
C ARG A 219 -0.31 2.88 -14.59
N ILE A 220 -1.51 3.03 -15.13
CA ILE A 220 -2.72 2.38 -14.65
C ILE A 220 -2.99 1.22 -15.61
N ILE A 221 -3.18 0.02 -15.07
CA ILE A 221 -3.52 -1.16 -15.87
C ILE A 221 -5.05 -1.31 -15.86
N GLU A 222 -5.68 -1.26 -17.04
CA GLU A 222 -7.12 -1.50 -17.19
C GLU A 222 -7.34 -2.83 -17.92
N TYR A 223 -8.00 -3.76 -17.24
CA TYR A 223 -8.38 -5.05 -17.85
C TYR A 223 -9.74 -4.94 -18.55
N HIS A 224 -9.83 -5.45 -19.76
CA HIS A 224 -11.04 -5.43 -20.58
C HIS A 224 -11.16 -6.69 -21.45
N GLY A 225 -12.22 -6.80 -22.24
CA GLY A 225 -12.43 -7.89 -23.18
C GLY A 225 -13.38 -8.98 -22.69
N GLU A 226 -13.72 -9.91 -23.59
CA GLU A 226 -14.74 -10.95 -23.34
C GLU A 226 -14.36 -11.95 -22.24
N GLY A 227 -13.06 -12.16 -22.01
CA GLY A 227 -12.56 -13.03 -20.95
C GLY A 227 -12.92 -12.56 -19.53
N LEU A 228 -13.28 -11.28 -19.36
CA LEU A 228 -13.73 -10.77 -18.05
C LEU A 228 -14.99 -11.44 -17.52
N ALA A 229 -15.86 -11.95 -18.40
CA ALA A 229 -17.12 -12.60 -18.02
C ALA A 229 -16.92 -13.85 -17.15
N GLN A 230 -15.72 -14.39 -17.07
CA GLN A 230 -15.39 -15.57 -16.27
C GLN A 230 -14.77 -15.24 -14.92
N LEU A 231 -14.37 -13.98 -14.73
CA LEU A 231 -13.72 -13.51 -13.51
C LEU A 231 -14.77 -12.82 -12.63
N ASP A 232 -15.04 -13.42 -11.47
CA ASP A 232 -15.85 -12.74 -10.46
C ASP A 232 -15.10 -11.57 -9.82
N ALA A 233 -15.75 -10.82 -8.94
CA ALA A 233 -15.10 -9.65 -8.32
C ALA A 233 -13.89 -10.03 -7.44
N MET A 234 -13.86 -11.23 -6.86
CA MET A 234 -12.73 -11.68 -6.06
C MET A 234 -11.58 -12.22 -6.91
N ASP A 235 -11.86 -12.81 -8.07
CA ASP A 235 -10.84 -13.11 -9.08
C ASP A 235 -10.16 -11.83 -9.59
N ARG A 236 -10.97 -10.79 -9.87
CA ARG A 236 -10.45 -9.46 -10.25
C ARG A 236 -9.66 -8.80 -9.13
N HIS A 237 -10.08 -9.02 -7.87
CA HIS A 237 -9.32 -8.57 -6.70
C HIS A 237 -7.91 -9.18 -6.67
N VAL A 238 -7.77 -10.49 -6.94
CA VAL A 238 -6.46 -11.16 -7.01
C VAL A 238 -5.55 -10.46 -8.01
N ILE A 239 -6.05 -10.19 -9.21
CA ILE A 239 -5.31 -9.53 -10.29
C ILE A 239 -4.96 -8.08 -9.90
N ALA A 240 -5.94 -7.31 -9.43
CA ALA A 240 -5.76 -5.92 -9.05
C ALA A 240 -4.79 -5.76 -7.87
N ASN A 241 -4.89 -6.62 -6.86
CA ASN A 241 -4.00 -6.62 -5.70
C ASN A 241 -2.54 -6.76 -6.12
N MET A 242 -2.23 -7.72 -6.99
CA MET A 242 -0.87 -7.96 -7.45
C MET A 242 -0.41 -7.01 -8.58
N GLY A 243 -1.25 -6.10 -9.04
CA GLY A 243 -0.83 -4.95 -9.84
C GLY A 243 0.21 -4.07 -9.12
N ALA A 244 0.17 -4.03 -7.79
CA ALA A 244 1.22 -3.40 -6.98
C ALA A 244 2.60 -4.04 -7.20
N GLU A 245 2.65 -5.35 -7.43
CA GLU A 245 3.91 -6.07 -7.66
C GLU A 245 4.49 -5.82 -9.07
N LEU A 246 3.64 -5.42 -10.03
CA LEU A 246 4.07 -4.89 -11.33
C LEU A 246 4.60 -3.45 -11.24
N GLY A 247 4.45 -2.79 -10.09
CA GLY A 247 4.78 -1.38 -9.90
C GLY A 247 3.72 -0.42 -10.45
N ALA A 248 2.52 -0.89 -10.76
CA ALA A 248 1.44 -0.07 -11.28
C ALA A 248 0.96 0.99 -10.26
N THR A 249 0.56 2.16 -10.76
CA THR A 249 -0.07 3.20 -9.94
C THR A 249 -1.43 2.74 -9.42
N ALA A 250 -2.22 2.11 -10.29
CA ALA A 250 -3.49 1.47 -9.96
C ALA A 250 -3.77 0.35 -10.97
N THR A 251 -4.73 -0.51 -10.62
CA THR A 251 -5.31 -1.50 -11.53
C THR A 251 -6.82 -1.31 -11.51
N VAL A 252 -7.47 -1.28 -12.67
CA VAL A 252 -8.88 -0.97 -12.81
C VAL A 252 -9.57 -2.05 -13.63
N PHE A 253 -10.76 -2.44 -13.19
CA PHE A 253 -11.72 -3.26 -13.92
C PHE A 253 -13.01 -2.45 -14.14
N PRO A 254 -13.81 -2.77 -15.14
CA PRO A 254 -15.14 -2.19 -15.26
C PRO A 254 -16.03 -2.63 -14.09
N ALA A 255 -16.92 -1.75 -13.66
CA ALA A 255 -18.02 -2.10 -12.76
C ALA A 255 -19.19 -2.62 -13.59
N ASP A 256 -19.16 -3.88 -13.91
CA ASP A 256 -20.13 -4.64 -14.69
C ASP A 256 -20.99 -5.59 -13.83
N ASP A 257 -21.59 -6.61 -14.44
CA ASP A 257 -22.41 -7.60 -13.74
C ASP A 257 -21.65 -8.38 -12.66
N ALA A 258 -20.34 -8.59 -12.78
CA ALA A 258 -19.54 -9.24 -11.72
C ALA A 258 -19.46 -8.37 -10.47
N ALA A 259 -19.23 -7.05 -10.62
CA ALA A 259 -19.27 -6.11 -9.51
C ALA A 259 -20.68 -6.00 -8.89
N ARG A 260 -21.73 -5.99 -9.73
CA ARG A 260 -23.13 -6.01 -9.28
C ARG A 260 -23.43 -7.24 -8.43
N THR A 261 -23.11 -8.43 -8.95
CA THR A 261 -23.35 -9.71 -8.27
C THR A 261 -22.66 -9.76 -6.92
N TYR A 262 -21.41 -9.29 -6.85
CA TYR A 262 -20.68 -9.21 -5.60
C TYR A 262 -21.33 -8.25 -4.59
N LEU A 263 -21.70 -7.04 -5.02
CA LEU A 263 -22.36 -6.08 -4.13
C LEU A 263 -23.72 -6.59 -3.63
N GLU A 264 -24.48 -7.32 -4.46
CA GLU A 264 -25.71 -7.99 -4.05
C GLU A 264 -25.44 -9.10 -3.01
N ALA A 265 -24.39 -9.89 -3.22
CA ALA A 265 -24.01 -10.96 -2.30
C ALA A 265 -23.59 -10.45 -0.92
N VAL A 266 -22.92 -9.28 -0.85
CA VAL A 266 -22.57 -8.61 0.40
C VAL A 266 -23.68 -7.67 0.93
N GLY A 267 -24.90 -7.71 0.35
CA GLY A 267 -26.06 -6.92 0.82
C GLY A 267 -26.03 -5.44 0.47
N ARG A 268 -25.24 -5.03 -0.55
CA ARG A 268 -25.03 -3.63 -0.96
C ARG A 268 -25.37 -3.37 -2.43
N GLY A 269 -26.25 -4.17 -3.01
CA GLY A 269 -26.62 -4.08 -4.43
C GLY A 269 -27.16 -2.71 -4.85
N GLU A 270 -27.77 -1.94 -3.94
CA GLU A 270 -28.25 -0.58 -4.19
C GLU A 270 -27.13 0.45 -4.40
N GLN A 271 -25.88 0.11 -4.05
CA GLN A 271 -24.72 0.97 -4.27
C GLN A 271 -24.01 0.70 -5.60
N PHE A 272 -24.53 -0.26 -6.37
CA PHE A 272 -23.99 -0.52 -7.69
C PHE A 272 -24.29 0.64 -8.65
N GLU A 273 -23.24 1.07 -9.34
CA GLU A 273 -23.26 1.99 -10.47
C GLU A 273 -22.36 1.42 -11.57
N ALA A 274 -22.85 1.37 -12.80
CA ALA A 274 -22.07 0.85 -13.91
C ALA A 274 -20.98 1.84 -14.33
N TRP A 275 -19.74 1.37 -14.43
CA TRP A 275 -18.59 2.12 -14.92
C TRP A 275 -17.87 1.27 -15.95
N GLU A 276 -18.16 1.53 -17.22
CA GLU A 276 -17.63 0.80 -18.37
C GLU A 276 -16.95 1.76 -19.33
N ALA A 277 -16.03 1.25 -20.17
CA ALA A 277 -15.42 2.03 -21.23
C ALA A 277 -16.45 2.41 -22.29
N ASP A 278 -16.27 3.56 -22.94
CA ASP A 278 -17.09 3.94 -24.10
C ASP A 278 -16.74 3.07 -25.31
N ASP A 279 -17.70 2.90 -26.21
CA ASP A 279 -17.44 2.22 -27.48
C ASP A 279 -16.36 2.97 -28.28
N GLY A 280 -15.28 2.25 -28.63
CA GLY A 280 -14.14 2.83 -29.34
C GLY A 280 -13.13 3.55 -28.43
N ALA A 281 -13.20 3.36 -27.14
CA ALA A 281 -12.17 3.84 -26.22
C ALA A 281 -10.77 3.32 -26.59
N SER A 282 -9.75 4.16 -26.40
CA SER A 282 -8.37 3.84 -26.70
C SER A 282 -7.52 3.81 -25.44
N TYR A 283 -6.36 3.16 -25.56
CA TYR A 283 -5.37 3.03 -24.49
C TYR A 283 -4.00 3.53 -25.00
N ASP A 284 -3.15 4.03 -24.11
CA ASP A 284 -1.78 4.45 -24.48
C ASP A 284 -0.91 3.25 -24.84
N LEU A 285 -1.16 2.11 -24.20
CA LEU A 285 -0.53 0.83 -24.46
C LEU A 285 -1.61 -0.25 -24.49
N THR A 286 -1.41 -1.27 -25.33
CA THR A 286 -2.34 -2.42 -25.43
C THR A 286 -1.58 -3.72 -25.35
N GLU A 287 -2.19 -4.71 -24.70
CA GLU A 287 -1.72 -6.09 -24.65
C GLU A 287 -2.90 -7.05 -24.68
N ARG A 288 -2.66 -8.30 -25.05
CA ARG A 288 -3.64 -9.37 -25.04
C ARG A 288 -3.13 -10.58 -24.30
N ILE A 289 -4.02 -11.16 -23.48
CA ILE A 289 -3.83 -12.46 -22.84
C ILE A 289 -4.98 -13.37 -23.27
N ASP A 290 -4.65 -14.45 -23.95
CA ASP A 290 -5.58 -15.55 -24.20
C ASP A 290 -5.59 -16.47 -22.97
N LEU A 291 -6.65 -16.39 -22.19
CA LEU A 291 -6.84 -17.18 -20.96
C LEU A 291 -6.75 -18.69 -21.25
N SER A 292 -7.19 -19.13 -22.44
CA SER A 292 -7.16 -20.55 -22.84
C SER A 292 -5.75 -21.10 -23.00
N SER A 293 -4.77 -20.25 -23.17
CA SER A 293 -3.35 -20.62 -23.31
C SER A 293 -2.59 -20.66 -21.99
N LEU A 294 -3.21 -20.22 -20.89
CA LEU A 294 -2.56 -20.20 -19.59
C LEU A 294 -2.41 -21.59 -18.98
N GLU A 295 -1.36 -21.75 -18.23
CA GLU A 295 -1.08 -22.93 -17.43
C GLU A 295 -0.73 -22.55 -16.00
N PRO A 296 -0.74 -23.49 -15.03
CA PRO A 296 -0.33 -23.18 -13.66
C PRO A 296 1.07 -22.59 -13.59
N LEU A 297 1.19 -21.41 -12.98
CA LEU A 297 2.41 -20.63 -12.83
C LEU A 297 2.83 -20.55 -11.36
N ILE A 298 4.11 -20.34 -11.14
CA ILE A 298 4.68 -20.17 -9.82
C ILE A 298 5.84 -19.17 -9.85
N ALA A 299 5.86 -18.24 -8.89
CA ALA A 299 7.02 -17.35 -8.73
C ALA A 299 8.05 -18.02 -7.81
N ARG A 300 9.27 -18.20 -8.32
CA ARG A 300 10.42 -18.67 -7.54
C ARG A 300 10.82 -17.64 -6.48
N PRO A 301 11.51 -18.09 -5.43
CA PRO A 301 12.06 -17.20 -4.40
C PRO A 301 12.80 -15.99 -4.95
N SER A 302 12.88 -14.96 -4.09
CA SER A 302 13.53 -13.65 -4.15
C SER A 302 12.75 -12.55 -4.88
N SER A 303 11.78 -12.89 -5.74
CA SER A 303 10.97 -11.85 -6.41
C SER A 303 9.65 -12.38 -6.96
N PRO A 304 8.56 -11.63 -6.86
CA PRO A 304 7.30 -11.98 -7.52
C PRO A 304 7.41 -12.06 -9.06
N GLY A 305 8.44 -11.42 -9.65
CA GLY A 305 8.71 -11.46 -11.07
C GLY A 305 9.47 -12.71 -11.55
N ASN A 306 9.97 -13.57 -10.65
CA ASN A 306 10.69 -14.79 -11.02
C ASN A 306 9.73 -15.94 -11.41
N VAL A 307 8.79 -15.66 -12.27
CA VAL A 307 7.71 -16.58 -12.62
C VAL A 307 8.13 -17.59 -13.67
N VAL A 308 7.76 -18.85 -13.44
CA VAL A 308 7.93 -19.97 -14.37
C VAL A 308 6.67 -20.85 -14.37
N PRO A 309 6.46 -21.68 -15.40
CA PRO A 309 5.48 -22.77 -15.35
C PRO A 309 5.77 -23.73 -14.18
N VAL A 310 4.73 -24.18 -13.47
CA VAL A 310 4.87 -25.16 -12.39
C VAL A 310 5.58 -26.43 -12.88
N ALA A 311 5.34 -26.80 -14.14
CA ALA A 311 5.96 -27.95 -14.80
C ALA A 311 7.51 -27.94 -14.79
N GLU A 312 8.13 -26.76 -14.74
CA GLU A 312 9.60 -26.62 -14.72
C GLU A 312 10.25 -26.90 -13.34
N VAL A 313 9.44 -26.89 -12.28
CA VAL A 313 9.94 -26.98 -10.88
C VAL A 313 9.30 -28.13 -10.09
N ILE A 314 8.66 -29.06 -10.78
CA ILE A 314 8.06 -30.26 -10.18
C ILE A 314 9.10 -31.04 -9.39
N GLY A 315 8.74 -31.51 -8.18
CA GLY A 315 9.54 -32.39 -7.36
C GLY A 315 10.34 -31.68 -6.26
N GLU A 316 10.45 -30.36 -6.28
CA GLU A 316 11.02 -29.59 -5.16
C GLU A 316 10.25 -29.87 -3.87
N GLU A 317 10.96 -30.19 -2.78
CA GLU A 317 10.32 -30.52 -1.49
C GLU A 317 9.65 -29.28 -0.88
N VAL A 318 8.43 -29.47 -0.35
CA VAL A 318 7.65 -28.42 0.33
C VAL A 318 7.44 -28.79 1.78
N ASN A 319 7.69 -27.84 2.69
CA ASN A 319 7.55 -28.04 4.12
C ASN A 319 6.44 -27.16 4.74
N GLN A 320 6.00 -26.15 4.03
CA GLN A 320 4.91 -25.29 4.46
C GLN A 320 4.06 -24.85 3.26
N VAL A 321 2.76 -24.82 3.46
CA VAL A 321 1.78 -24.20 2.55
C VAL A 321 0.98 -23.19 3.35
N VAL A 322 0.85 -21.96 2.84
CA VAL A 322 0.07 -20.89 3.50
C VAL A 322 -0.99 -20.37 2.53
N VAL A 323 -2.25 -20.49 2.93
CA VAL A 323 -3.40 -20.08 2.11
C VAL A 323 -4.17 -18.95 2.76
N GLY A 324 -4.57 -17.98 1.95
CA GLY A 324 -5.28 -16.77 2.37
C GLY A 324 -4.34 -15.63 2.71
N SER A 325 -4.71 -14.47 2.23
CA SER A 325 -4.01 -13.20 2.44
C SER A 325 -4.79 -12.08 1.75
N SER A 326 -4.20 -10.89 1.63
CA SER A 326 -4.75 -9.82 0.79
C SER A 326 -4.85 -10.20 -0.69
N ALA A 327 -3.99 -11.09 -1.20
CA ALA A 327 -3.91 -11.41 -2.63
C ALA A 327 -4.90 -12.50 -3.07
N ASN A 328 -5.20 -13.48 -2.25
CA ASN A 328 -6.20 -14.52 -2.51
C ASN A 328 -7.23 -14.54 -1.36
N PRO A 329 -8.14 -13.56 -1.30
CA PRO A 329 -9.04 -13.39 -0.17
C PRO A 329 -10.39 -14.09 -0.36
N GLY A 330 -10.69 -14.57 -1.57
CA GLY A 330 -12.02 -15.03 -1.94
C GLY A 330 -12.44 -16.32 -1.23
N LEU A 331 -13.72 -16.44 -0.89
CA LEU A 331 -14.27 -17.68 -0.35
C LEU A 331 -14.02 -18.87 -1.29
N ARG A 332 -14.08 -18.64 -2.62
CA ARG A 332 -13.76 -19.64 -3.64
C ARG A 332 -12.35 -20.22 -3.46
N ASP A 333 -11.35 -19.41 -3.21
CA ASP A 333 -9.98 -19.87 -3.08
C ASP A 333 -9.81 -20.88 -1.95
N PHE A 334 -10.44 -20.60 -0.79
CA PHE A 334 -10.46 -21.53 0.33
C PHE A 334 -11.30 -22.76 0.07
N ALA A 335 -12.45 -22.61 -0.60
CA ALA A 335 -13.35 -23.71 -0.89
C ALA A 335 -12.70 -24.71 -1.88
N VAL A 336 -12.06 -24.22 -2.96
CA VAL A 336 -11.29 -25.05 -3.89
C VAL A 336 -10.17 -25.79 -3.18
N PHE A 337 -9.38 -25.09 -2.36
CA PHE A 337 -8.32 -25.71 -1.56
C PHE A 337 -8.86 -26.78 -0.61
N ALA A 338 -10.00 -26.51 0.05
CA ALA A 338 -10.64 -27.44 0.97
C ALA A 338 -11.19 -28.68 0.24
N GLU A 339 -11.86 -28.51 -0.90
CA GLU A 339 -12.43 -29.64 -1.67
C GLU A 339 -11.34 -30.55 -2.26
N ILE A 340 -10.18 -30.01 -2.65
CA ILE A 340 -9.02 -30.81 -3.04
C ILE A 340 -8.53 -31.68 -1.88
N LEU A 341 -8.55 -31.18 -0.66
CA LEU A 341 -8.10 -31.89 0.55
C LEU A 341 -9.18 -32.74 1.20
N ASP A 342 -10.46 -32.60 0.83
CA ASP A 342 -11.57 -33.30 1.50
C ASP A 342 -11.41 -34.81 1.45
N GLY A 343 -11.56 -35.45 2.60
CA GLY A 343 -11.37 -36.89 2.78
C GLY A 343 -9.89 -37.36 2.66
N ARG A 344 -8.94 -36.45 2.58
CA ARG A 344 -7.49 -36.72 2.44
C ARG A 344 -6.71 -36.09 3.59
N GLN A 345 -5.47 -36.53 3.76
CA GLN A 345 -4.52 -35.92 4.70
C GLN A 345 -3.43 -35.19 3.93
N ALA A 346 -3.03 -34.04 4.41
CA ALA A 346 -1.82 -33.37 3.92
C ALA A 346 -0.60 -34.28 4.17
N ASP A 347 0.41 -34.18 3.32
CA ASP A 347 1.67 -34.92 3.52
C ASP A 347 2.25 -34.58 4.91
N PRO A 348 2.65 -35.57 5.72
CA PRO A 348 3.07 -35.36 7.11
C PRO A 348 4.29 -34.43 7.26
N ARG A 349 5.01 -34.15 6.18
CA ARG A 349 6.16 -33.20 6.17
C ARG A 349 5.71 -31.75 5.96
N VAL A 350 4.46 -31.53 5.57
CA VAL A 350 3.94 -30.19 5.21
C VAL A 350 3.14 -29.59 6.35
N SER A 351 3.51 -28.42 6.80
CA SER A 351 2.66 -27.57 7.63
C SER A 351 1.66 -26.83 6.74
N VAL A 352 0.38 -27.02 6.95
CA VAL A 352 -0.69 -26.31 6.22
C VAL A 352 -1.24 -25.21 7.10
N ASP A 353 -1.07 -23.96 6.70
CA ASP A 353 -1.48 -22.77 7.43
C ASP A 353 -2.60 -22.06 6.67
N ILE A 354 -3.76 -21.89 7.33
CA ILE A 354 -4.95 -21.27 6.76
C ILE A 354 -5.19 -19.92 7.44
N ASN A 355 -5.17 -18.84 6.68
CA ASN A 355 -5.49 -17.50 7.13
C ASN A 355 -6.84 -17.05 6.54
N PRO A 356 -7.98 -17.30 7.20
CA PRO A 356 -9.25 -16.77 6.74
C PRO A 356 -9.16 -15.24 6.63
N THR A 357 -9.56 -14.71 5.50
CA THR A 357 -9.32 -13.27 5.22
C THR A 357 -10.23 -12.35 6.03
N SER A 358 -11.40 -12.83 6.46
CA SER A 358 -12.28 -12.11 7.38
C SER A 358 -13.07 -13.08 8.23
N ARG A 359 -13.72 -12.55 9.27
CA ARG A 359 -14.69 -13.30 10.10
C ARG A 359 -15.88 -13.80 9.26
N GLU A 360 -16.26 -13.03 8.25
CA GLU A 360 -17.36 -13.39 7.35
C GLU A 360 -16.97 -14.57 6.48
N VAL A 361 -15.78 -14.53 5.85
CA VAL A 361 -15.23 -15.68 5.11
C VAL A 361 -15.09 -16.90 6.03
N LEU A 362 -14.62 -16.71 7.26
CA LEU A 362 -14.54 -17.80 8.23
C LEU A 362 -15.92 -18.39 8.55
N ALA A 363 -16.95 -17.55 8.72
CA ALA A 363 -18.32 -18.01 8.97
C ALA A 363 -18.89 -18.77 7.76
N ASP A 364 -18.61 -18.33 6.54
CA ASP A 364 -19.02 -19.02 5.31
C ASP A 364 -18.28 -20.35 5.13
N LEU A 365 -16.98 -20.42 5.50
CA LEU A 365 -16.22 -21.67 5.53
C LEU A 365 -16.79 -22.68 6.52
N ILE A 366 -17.26 -22.21 7.68
CA ILE A 366 -17.95 -23.05 8.68
C ILE A 366 -19.29 -23.56 8.10
N SER A 367 -20.09 -22.67 7.55
CA SER A 367 -21.43 -22.97 7.04
C SER A 367 -21.39 -23.89 5.83
N GLY A 368 -20.40 -23.74 4.95
CA GLY A 368 -20.16 -24.59 3.79
C GLY A 368 -19.51 -25.94 4.12
N GLY A 369 -19.07 -26.16 5.37
CA GLY A 369 -18.38 -27.38 5.79
C GLY A 369 -16.89 -27.44 5.42
N TRP A 370 -16.39 -26.47 4.65
CA TRP A 370 -15.00 -26.43 4.18
C TRP A 370 -13.99 -26.29 5.31
N LEU A 371 -14.32 -25.53 6.38
CA LEU A 371 -13.44 -25.44 7.55
C LEU A 371 -13.22 -26.82 8.20
N GLY A 372 -14.27 -27.65 8.26
CA GLY A 372 -14.18 -29.00 8.76
C GLY A 372 -13.22 -29.88 7.94
N ALA A 373 -13.30 -29.80 6.63
CA ALA A 373 -12.40 -30.51 5.71
C ALA A 373 -10.93 -30.05 5.89
N LEU A 374 -10.70 -28.74 5.99
CA LEU A 374 -9.37 -28.16 6.22
C LEU A 374 -8.73 -28.65 7.53
N VAL A 375 -9.50 -28.63 8.63
CA VAL A 375 -9.04 -29.12 9.93
C VAL A 375 -8.78 -30.63 9.90
N ALA A 376 -9.67 -31.41 9.27
CA ALA A 376 -9.53 -32.85 9.12
C ALA A 376 -8.27 -33.21 8.30
N ALA A 377 -7.93 -32.42 7.30
CA ALA A 377 -6.71 -32.60 6.48
C ALA A 377 -5.41 -32.21 7.21
N GLY A 378 -5.48 -31.66 8.42
CA GLY A 378 -4.31 -31.23 9.21
C GLY A 378 -4.00 -29.72 9.13
N GLY A 379 -4.92 -28.91 8.60
CA GLY A 379 -4.76 -27.46 8.52
C GLY A 379 -4.77 -26.76 9.87
N ARG A 380 -3.87 -25.83 10.07
CA ARG A 380 -3.82 -24.92 11.23
C ARG A 380 -4.56 -23.64 10.88
N ILE A 381 -5.60 -23.35 11.64
CA ILE A 381 -6.41 -22.15 11.41
C ILE A 381 -5.84 -20.99 12.21
N HIS A 382 -5.53 -19.91 11.53
CA HIS A 382 -5.04 -18.67 12.14
C HIS A 382 -6.17 -17.64 12.26
N GLN A 383 -5.93 -16.57 13.02
CA GLN A 383 -6.89 -15.48 13.10
C GLN A 383 -6.99 -14.72 11.76
N SER A 384 -8.15 -14.12 11.50
CA SER A 384 -8.39 -13.34 10.29
C SER A 384 -7.53 -12.09 10.25
N GLY A 385 -6.67 -11.98 9.25
CA GLY A 385 -5.75 -10.85 9.06
C GLY A 385 -4.60 -11.14 8.10
N CYS A 386 -3.75 -10.14 7.86
CA CYS A 386 -2.62 -10.18 6.93
C CYS A 386 -1.26 -10.41 7.60
N MET A 387 -1.23 -10.94 8.81
CA MET A 387 -0.01 -11.07 9.61
C MET A 387 1.08 -11.95 8.96
N GLY A 388 0.68 -13.05 8.32
CA GLY A 388 1.60 -13.96 7.63
C GLY A 388 2.34 -13.33 6.45
N CYS A 389 1.75 -12.31 5.81
CA CYS A 389 2.37 -11.56 4.72
C CYS A 389 3.63 -10.80 5.14
N ILE A 390 3.73 -10.42 6.41
CA ILE A 390 4.86 -9.67 6.96
C ILE A 390 5.71 -10.51 7.91
N GLY A 391 5.53 -11.84 7.90
CA GLY A 391 6.30 -12.76 8.73
C GLY A 391 5.88 -12.78 10.21
N MET A 392 4.72 -12.25 10.54
CA MET A 392 4.16 -12.30 11.89
C MET A 392 3.51 -13.67 12.15
N GLY A 393 4.24 -14.58 12.78
CA GLY A 393 3.74 -15.86 13.30
C GLY A 393 3.69 -17.02 12.31
N GLN A 394 4.10 -16.87 11.06
CA GLN A 394 4.07 -17.92 10.02
C GLN A 394 5.36 -17.96 9.21
N ALA A 395 6.49 -17.65 9.84
CA ALA A 395 7.79 -17.76 9.20
C ALA A 395 8.05 -19.21 8.76
N PRO A 396 8.63 -19.43 7.58
CA PRO A 396 9.06 -20.76 7.17
C PRO A 396 10.27 -21.20 7.99
N ALA A 397 10.51 -22.52 8.04
CA ALA A 397 11.74 -23.03 8.63
C ALA A 397 12.96 -22.67 7.74
N SER A 398 14.13 -22.47 8.36
CA SER A 398 15.35 -22.09 7.67
C SER A 398 15.70 -23.05 6.53
N GLY A 399 15.94 -22.51 5.33
CA GLY A 399 16.29 -23.28 4.13
C GLY A 399 15.19 -24.21 3.62
N ARG A 400 13.93 -23.99 4.01
CA ARG A 400 12.81 -24.85 3.61
C ARG A 400 11.80 -24.09 2.76
N ASN A 401 11.31 -24.76 1.72
CA ASN A 401 10.34 -24.19 0.79
C ASN A 401 8.96 -24.00 1.46
N SER A 402 8.43 -22.78 1.34
CA SER A 402 7.07 -22.40 1.72
C SER A 402 6.32 -21.91 0.48
N LEU A 403 5.22 -22.58 0.12
CA LEU A 403 4.35 -22.16 -0.96
C LEU A 403 3.23 -21.29 -0.37
N ARG A 404 3.00 -20.11 -0.97
CA ARG A 404 2.07 -19.12 -0.44
C ARG A 404 1.16 -18.54 -1.51
N THR A 405 -0.10 -18.36 -1.20
CA THR A 405 -1.03 -17.60 -2.05
C THR A 405 -0.91 -16.08 -1.83
N MET A 406 0.15 -15.64 -1.18
CA MET A 406 0.46 -14.25 -0.84
C MET A 406 1.00 -13.45 -2.02
N PRO A 407 1.09 -12.11 -1.93
CA PRO A 407 1.56 -11.29 -3.05
C PRO A 407 3.08 -11.21 -3.16
N ARG A 408 3.85 -11.36 -2.06
CA ARG A 408 5.28 -11.06 -1.99
C ARG A 408 6.12 -12.17 -1.42
N ASN A 409 7.32 -12.34 -2.01
CA ASN A 409 8.33 -13.31 -1.57
C ASN A 409 9.75 -12.74 -1.57
N PHE A 410 9.91 -11.43 -1.36
CA PHE A 410 11.23 -10.80 -1.20
C PHE A 410 11.97 -11.37 0.01
N PRO A 411 13.31 -11.45 -0.02
CA PRO A 411 14.11 -11.92 1.10
C PRO A 411 13.76 -11.22 2.42
N GLY A 412 13.63 -11.99 3.49
CA GLY A 412 13.27 -11.49 4.82
C GLY A 412 11.79 -11.12 5.01
N ARG A 413 10.99 -11.04 3.95
CA ARG A 413 9.59 -10.61 4.02
C ARG A 413 8.72 -11.52 4.89
N SER A 414 8.95 -12.81 4.86
CA SER A 414 8.14 -13.81 5.58
C SER A 414 8.71 -14.20 6.94
N GLY A 415 9.60 -13.39 7.51
CA GLY A 415 10.19 -13.60 8.85
C GLY A 415 11.45 -14.45 8.87
N THR A 416 12.01 -14.78 7.71
CA THR A 416 13.32 -15.41 7.56
C THR A 416 14.15 -14.66 6.52
N GLU A 417 15.47 -14.58 6.74
CA GLU A 417 16.40 -13.99 5.77
C GLU A 417 16.73 -14.97 4.63
N GLU A 418 16.48 -16.25 4.83
CA GLU A 418 16.68 -17.26 3.80
C GLU A 418 15.57 -17.23 2.76
N ASP A 419 15.98 -17.29 1.52
CA ASP A 419 15.10 -17.17 0.36
C ASP A 419 14.45 -18.51 0.01
N ALA A 420 13.30 -18.80 0.60
CA ALA A 420 12.60 -20.08 0.47
C ALA A 420 11.08 -19.95 0.21
N VAL A 421 10.61 -18.76 -0.16
CA VAL A 421 9.17 -18.49 -0.35
C VAL A 421 8.83 -18.45 -1.84
N TRP A 422 7.82 -19.25 -2.22
CA TRP A 422 7.26 -19.36 -3.55
C TRP A 422 5.84 -18.79 -3.56
N LEU A 423 5.42 -18.16 -4.66
CA LEU A 423 4.06 -17.65 -4.81
C LEU A 423 3.31 -18.46 -5.85
N CYS A 424 2.12 -18.94 -5.51
CA CYS A 424 1.31 -19.79 -6.40
C CYS A 424 -0.20 -19.60 -6.16
N SER A 425 -0.99 -20.24 -7.02
CA SER A 425 -2.44 -20.34 -6.88
C SER A 425 -2.83 -21.27 -5.73
N PRO A 426 -4.08 -21.17 -5.21
CA PRO A 426 -4.63 -22.13 -4.25
C PRO A 426 -4.60 -23.57 -4.76
N GLU A 427 -4.82 -23.78 -6.05
CA GLU A 427 -4.78 -25.09 -6.72
C GLU A 427 -3.39 -25.73 -6.63
N THR A 428 -2.35 -24.97 -6.97
CA THR A 428 -0.95 -25.43 -6.87
C THR A 428 -0.53 -25.64 -5.41
N ALA A 429 -0.99 -24.77 -4.50
CA ALA A 429 -0.76 -24.91 -3.07
C ALA A 429 -1.39 -26.19 -2.50
N ALA A 430 -2.62 -26.54 -2.93
CA ALA A 430 -3.32 -27.76 -2.52
C ALA A 430 -2.61 -29.02 -3.05
N ALA A 431 -2.18 -29.01 -4.30
CA ALA A 431 -1.41 -30.10 -4.87
C ALA A 431 -0.11 -30.37 -4.08
N ALA A 432 0.59 -29.31 -3.72
CA ALA A 432 1.80 -29.41 -2.91
C ALA A 432 1.52 -29.86 -1.47
N ALA A 433 0.39 -29.43 -0.88
CA ALA A 433 -0.02 -29.89 0.45
C ALA A 433 -0.26 -31.41 0.48
N LEU A 434 -0.87 -31.98 -0.57
CA LEU A 434 -1.11 -33.43 -0.68
C LEU A 434 0.15 -34.24 -0.92
N THR A 435 1.10 -33.72 -1.70
CA THR A 435 2.21 -34.53 -2.21
C THR A 435 3.55 -34.28 -1.47
N GLY A 436 3.63 -33.21 -0.69
CA GLY A 436 4.87 -32.78 -0.04
C GLY A 436 5.93 -32.23 -1.00
N ARG A 437 5.53 -31.93 -2.23
CA ARG A 437 6.41 -31.43 -3.31
C ARG A 437 5.67 -30.46 -4.20
N ILE A 438 6.40 -29.57 -4.87
CA ILE A 438 5.81 -28.79 -5.96
C ILE A 438 5.28 -29.76 -7.02
N THR A 439 3.99 -29.68 -7.29
CA THR A 439 3.26 -30.59 -8.15
C THR A 439 2.34 -29.79 -9.06
N ASP A 440 2.34 -30.13 -10.34
CA ASP A 440 1.39 -29.56 -11.29
C ASP A 440 -0.03 -30.02 -10.91
N PRO A 441 -0.95 -29.10 -10.54
CA PRO A 441 -2.27 -29.47 -10.05
C PRO A 441 -3.08 -30.25 -11.09
N ARG A 442 -2.83 -30.07 -12.39
CA ARG A 442 -3.47 -30.82 -13.48
C ARG A 442 -3.21 -32.33 -13.40
N THR A 443 -2.11 -32.75 -12.77
CA THR A 443 -1.77 -34.16 -12.60
C THR A 443 -2.58 -34.86 -11.50
N LEU A 444 -3.29 -34.11 -10.66
CA LEU A 444 -4.12 -34.68 -9.59
C LEU A 444 -5.28 -35.50 -10.11
N GLU A 445 -5.78 -35.20 -11.31
CA GLU A 445 -6.81 -35.97 -11.98
C GLU A 445 -6.39 -37.43 -12.19
N SER A 446 -5.16 -37.63 -12.64
CA SER A 446 -4.65 -38.99 -12.92
C SER A 446 -4.00 -39.66 -11.72
N SER A 447 -3.38 -38.90 -10.81
CA SER A 447 -2.60 -39.43 -9.68
C SER A 447 -3.44 -39.66 -8.41
N HIS A 448 -4.50 -38.89 -8.23
CA HIS A 448 -5.33 -38.89 -7.02
C HIS A 448 -6.83 -39.08 -7.30
N ASP A 449 -7.22 -39.31 -8.55
CA ASP A 449 -8.62 -39.43 -9.00
C ASP A 449 -9.45 -38.20 -8.57
N LEU A 450 -8.88 -37.01 -8.81
CA LEU A 450 -9.46 -35.72 -8.41
C LEU A 450 -9.97 -34.98 -9.66
N VAL A 451 -11.26 -34.77 -9.75
CA VAL A 451 -11.85 -33.84 -10.73
C VAL A 451 -11.69 -32.41 -10.17
N TYR A 452 -11.43 -31.44 -11.06
CA TYR A 452 -11.31 -30.04 -10.66
C TYR A 452 -12.55 -29.58 -9.89
N PRO A 453 -12.40 -29.11 -8.65
CA PRO A 453 -13.54 -28.74 -7.81
C PRO A 453 -14.20 -27.46 -8.30
N ARG A 454 -15.53 -27.44 -8.25
CA ARG A 454 -16.35 -26.29 -8.58
C ARG A 454 -17.32 -26.00 -7.43
N PRO A 455 -16.82 -25.42 -6.31
CA PRO A 455 -17.64 -25.20 -5.11
C PRO A 455 -18.85 -24.34 -5.43
N THR A 456 -19.98 -24.71 -4.84
CA THR A 456 -21.19 -23.91 -4.89
C THR A 456 -21.15 -22.88 -3.77
N LEU A 457 -20.84 -21.64 -4.11
CA LEU A 457 -20.77 -20.55 -3.16
C LEU A 457 -22.17 -20.06 -2.76
N PRO A 458 -22.35 -19.52 -1.54
CA PRO A 458 -23.62 -18.97 -1.11
C PRO A 458 -23.99 -17.73 -1.96
N GLN A 459 -25.28 -17.57 -2.26
CA GLN A 459 -25.77 -16.37 -2.98
C GLN A 459 -25.66 -15.09 -2.15
N ARG A 460 -25.61 -15.22 -0.83
CA ARG A 460 -25.37 -14.14 0.13
C ARG A 460 -24.28 -14.58 1.08
N TYR A 461 -23.26 -13.76 1.18
CA TYR A 461 -22.18 -13.97 2.13
C TYR A 461 -22.62 -13.62 3.55
N ALA A 462 -21.95 -14.21 4.54
CA ALA A 462 -22.17 -13.88 5.95
C ALA A 462 -22.01 -12.37 6.19
N GLN A 463 -22.81 -11.83 7.07
CA GLN A 463 -22.81 -10.41 7.44
C GLN A 463 -22.50 -10.27 8.92
N ILE A 464 -21.27 -9.89 9.26
CA ILE A 464 -20.80 -9.79 10.65
C ILE A 464 -20.12 -8.43 10.83
N GLN A 465 -20.84 -7.45 11.38
CA GLN A 465 -20.37 -6.06 11.45
C GLN A 465 -20.02 -5.61 12.88
N ASP A 466 -20.12 -6.46 13.88
CA ASP A 466 -19.90 -6.13 15.30
C ASP A 466 -18.46 -5.72 15.66
N MET A 467 -17.51 -5.96 14.76
CA MET A 467 -16.12 -5.51 14.89
C MET A 467 -15.76 -4.29 14.01
N LEU A 468 -16.72 -3.76 13.26
CA LEU A 468 -16.62 -2.48 12.56
C LEU A 468 -17.30 -1.41 13.43
N ILE A 469 -16.50 -0.57 14.07
CA ILE A 469 -16.98 0.50 14.95
C ILE A 469 -17.22 1.76 14.11
N PRO A 470 -18.46 2.27 14.07
CA PRO A 470 -18.76 3.49 13.32
C PRO A 470 -18.15 4.73 14.00
N PRO A 471 -17.91 5.82 13.24
CA PRO A 471 -17.44 7.07 13.81
C PRO A 471 -18.44 7.63 14.83
N LEU A 472 -17.91 8.24 15.89
CA LEU A 472 -18.72 8.93 16.89
C LEU A 472 -19.38 10.18 16.30
N PRO A 473 -20.52 10.62 16.86
CA PRO A 473 -21.04 11.96 16.62
C PRO A 473 -19.97 13.04 16.93
N GLU A 474 -19.96 14.11 16.16
CA GLU A 474 -18.89 15.13 16.25
C GLU A 474 -18.69 15.72 17.66
N ALA A 475 -19.78 15.96 18.40
CA ALA A 475 -19.71 16.48 19.77
C ALA A 475 -19.04 15.50 20.75
N GLU A 476 -19.32 14.20 20.60
CA GLU A 476 -18.70 13.17 21.43
C GLU A 476 -17.25 12.92 21.03
N ALA A 477 -16.95 12.94 19.70
CA ALA A 477 -15.62 12.75 19.18
C ALA A 477 -14.62 13.81 19.69
N ARG A 478 -15.05 15.06 19.87
CA ARG A 478 -14.20 16.14 20.38
C ARG A 478 -13.74 15.94 21.82
N GLU A 479 -14.48 15.20 22.61
CA GLU A 479 -14.17 14.89 24.02
C GLU A 479 -13.23 13.66 24.16
N VAL A 480 -12.95 12.96 23.06
CA VAL A 480 -12.09 11.76 23.11
C VAL A 480 -10.63 12.19 23.25
N GLU A 481 -9.98 11.69 24.31
CA GLU A 481 -8.54 11.81 24.49
C GLU A 481 -7.81 10.67 23.75
N LEU A 482 -6.70 10.99 23.07
CA LEU A 482 -5.87 9.99 22.41
C LEU A 482 -5.15 9.12 23.44
N VAL A 483 -5.41 7.81 23.41
CA VAL A 483 -4.79 6.85 24.32
C VAL A 483 -3.42 6.44 23.78
N LYS A 484 -2.35 7.08 24.27
CA LYS A 484 -0.98 6.79 23.87
C LYS A 484 -0.30 5.88 24.89
N GLY A 485 0.15 4.71 24.45
CA GLY A 485 1.03 3.86 25.21
C GLY A 485 2.43 4.48 25.37
N PRO A 486 3.29 3.92 26.24
CA PRO A 486 4.62 4.46 26.53
C PRO A 486 5.54 4.61 25.31
N ASN A 487 5.26 3.85 24.24
CA ASN A 487 6.04 3.87 22.99
C ASN A 487 5.44 4.78 21.91
N ILE A 488 4.37 5.51 22.19
CA ILE A 488 3.71 6.39 21.21
C ILE A 488 3.88 7.83 21.67
N SER A 489 4.47 8.67 20.83
CA SER A 489 4.65 10.10 21.13
C SER A 489 4.14 10.98 19.99
N SER A 490 3.58 12.14 20.33
CA SER A 490 3.23 13.16 19.34
C SER A 490 4.41 13.53 18.48
N LEU A 491 4.15 13.93 17.25
CA LEU A 491 5.19 14.41 16.36
C LEU A 491 5.84 15.67 16.92
N PRO A 492 7.15 15.82 16.74
CA PRO A 492 7.83 17.06 17.13
C PRO A 492 7.37 18.21 16.24
N ASP A 493 7.34 19.42 16.83
CA ASP A 493 7.12 20.65 16.06
C ASP A 493 8.35 20.94 15.18
N PHE A 494 8.09 21.26 13.91
CA PHE A 494 9.13 21.66 12.99
C PHE A 494 9.01 23.14 12.65
N ALA A 495 10.05 23.90 13.00
CA ALA A 495 10.10 25.33 12.71
C ALA A 495 10.23 25.59 11.20
N PRO A 496 9.67 26.72 10.70
CA PRO A 496 9.93 27.23 9.37
C PRO A 496 11.43 27.35 9.06
N VAL A 497 11.81 27.19 7.80
CA VAL A 497 13.19 27.35 7.38
C VAL A 497 13.59 28.81 7.54
N ALA A 498 14.75 29.09 8.14
CA ALA A 498 15.26 30.45 8.29
C ALA A 498 15.84 30.98 6.97
N ASP A 499 15.75 32.30 6.73
CA ASP A 499 16.30 32.94 5.54
C ASP A 499 17.83 32.91 5.48
N ARG A 500 18.46 32.76 6.64
CA ARG A 500 19.90 32.54 6.77
C ARG A 500 20.17 31.28 7.59
N LEU A 501 20.95 30.35 7.00
CA LEU A 501 21.39 29.14 7.66
C LEU A 501 22.91 29.15 7.82
N THR A 502 23.38 28.83 9.01
CA THR A 502 24.81 28.62 9.32
C THR A 502 24.93 27.28 10.02
N LEU A 503 25.38 26.27 9.32
CA LEU A 503 25.23 24.86 9.70
C LEU A 503 26.56 24.09 9.57
N PRO A 504 26.96 23.29 10.55
CA PRO A 504 28.08 22.37 10.39
C PRO A 504 27.72 21.19 9.47
N VAL A 505 28.66 20.74 8.65
CA VAL A 505 28.60 19.48 7.91
C VAL A 505 28.88 18.35 8.89
N LEU A 506 27.89 17.50 9.21
CA LEU A 506 28.10 16.37 10.12
C LEU A 506 28.56 15.10 9.38
N LEU A 507 28.06 14.88 8.17
CA LEU A 507 28.44 13.72 7.36
C LEU A 507 28.74 14.15 5.92
N VAL A 508 29.79 13.54 5.34
CA VAL A 508 30.05 13.54 3.90
C VAL A 508 30.02 12.09 3.44
N MET A 509 29.13 11.77 2.52
CA MET A 509 28.81 10.42 2.09
C MET A 509 29.05 10.25 0.59
N GLY A 510 29.22 9.01 0.15
CA GLY A 510 29.38 8.66 -1.27
C GLY A 510 28.06 8.63 -2.06
N ASP A 511 28.12 7.94 -3.20
CA ASP A 511 26.97 7.68 -4.06
C ASP A 511 26.06 6.58 -3.45
N ASP A 512 24.80 6.55 -3.92
CA ASP A 512 23.81 5.47 -3.65
C ASP A 512 23.47 5.22 -2.16
N VAL A 513 23.54 6.25 -1.33
CA VAL A 513 23.13 6.15 0.08
C VAL A 513 21.65 5.79 0.15
N SER A 514 21.36 4.61 0.70
CA SER A 514 20.01 4.08 0.79
C SER A 514 19.22 4.62 2.00
N THR A 515 17.90 4.57 1.92
CA THR A 515 17.03 4.88 3.07
C THR A 515 17.27 3.94 4.26
N ASP A 516 17.82 2.73 4.04
CA ASP A 516 18.23 1.80 5.10
C ASP A 516 19.53 2.20 5.78
N GLU A 517 20.40 2.95 5.12
CA GLU A 517 21.59 3.53 5.72
C GLU A 517 21.25 4.81 6.49
N ILE A 518 20.27 5.58 5.99
CA ILE A 518 19.76 6.77 6.70
C ILE A 518 19.03 6.38 7.97
N LEU A 519 18.12 5.41 7.88
CA LEU A 519 17.41 4.87 9.03
C LEU A 519 17.21 3.36 8.86
N PRO A 520 17.91 2.51 9.62
CA PRO A 520 17.81 1.08 9.50
C PRO A 520 16.38 0.57 9.65
N ALA A 521 15.97 -0.39 8.80
CA ALA A 521 14.77 -1.18 9.00
C ALA A 521 15.15 -2.52 9.66
N GLY A 522 14.31 -2.99 10.55
CA GLY A 522 14.51 -4.28 11.21
C GLY A 522 13.78 -4.36 12.53
N SER A 523 13.74 -5.56 13.10
CA SER A 523 13.01 -5.86 14.35
C SER A 523 13.45 -5.05 15.56
N GLN A 524 14.63 -4.45 15.53
CA GLN A 524 15.15 -3.60 16.62
C GLN A 524 14.71 -2.13 16.48
N VAL A 525 14.42 -1.66 15.27
CA VAL A 525 14.12 -0.24 14.97
C VAL A 525 12.63 -0.02 14.76
N LEU A 526 12.00 -0.88 13.97
CA LEU A 526 10.57 -0.76 13.63
C LEU A 526 9.60 -0.71 14.82
N PRO A 527 9.87 -1.34 15.98
CA PRO A 527 9.02 -1.16 17.17
C PRO A 527 8.91 0.28 17.67
N PHE A 528 9.82 1.17 17.26
CA PHE A 528 9.80 2.60 17.61
C PHE A 528 9.17 3.50 16.53
N ARG A 529 8.50 2.94 15.51
CA ARG A 529 7.91 3.68 14.39
C ARG A 529 6.94 4.79 14.81
N SER A 530 6.26 4.61 15.94
CA SER A 530 5.30 5.57 16.51
C SER A 530 5.95 6.54 17.53
N ASN A 531 7.30 6.58 17.59
CA ASN A 531 8.05 7.39 18.54
C ASN A 531 9.28 8.02 17.87
N ILE A 532 9.08 9.18 17.23
CA ILE A 532 10.16 9.84 16.48
C ILE A 532 11.38 10.15 17.37
N PRO A 533 11.26 10.64 18.62
CA PRO A 533 12.41 10.83 19.49
C PRO A 533 13.26 9.55 19.69
N ARG A 534 12.60 8.39 19.83
CA ARG A 534 13.30 7.12 20.06
C ARG A 534 13.87 6.53 18.77
N ILE A 535 13.13 6.56 17.66
CA ILE A 535 13.62 6.03 16.39
C ILE A 535 14.78 6.87 15.82
N ALA A 536 14.84 8.15 16.17
CA ALA A 536 15.93 9.05 15.80
C ALA A 536 17.30 8.64 16.36
N ASP A 537 17.34 7.86 17.46
CA ASP A 537 18.57 7.29 17.99
C ASP A 537 19.28 6.32 17.00
N PHE A 538 18.58 5.86 15.97
CA PHE A 538 19.11 4.96 14.95
C PHE A 538 19.48 5.68 13.64
N ALA A 539 19.25 7.00 13.53
CA ALA A 539 19.54 7.75 12.31
C ALA A 539 21.05 7.68 11.97
N PHE A 540 21.35 7.31 10.72
CA PHE A 540 22.69 7.16 10.15
C PHE A 540 23.63 6.22 10.92
N THR A 541 23.15 5.43 11.88
CA THR A 541 24.00 4.56 12.72
C THR A 541 24.73 3.46 11.96
N ARG A 542 24.30 3.14 10.72
CA ARG A 542 25.03 2.25 9.81
C ARG A 542 26.25 2.92 9.18
N ILE A 543 26.26 4.24 9.10
CA ILE A 543 27.35 5.04 8.53
C ILE A 543 28.25 5.56 9.64
N ASP A 544 27.65 6.14 10.67
CA ASP A 544 28.34 6.70 11.83
C ASP A 544 27.49 6.48 13.11
N LYS A 545 27.99 5.63 14.00
CA LYS A 545 27.28 5.28 15.24
C LYS A 545 27.09 6.46 16.19
N ASP A 546 27.95 7.46 16.11
CA ASP A 546 27.93 8.64 16.98
C ASP A 546 27.14 9.81 16.38
N TYR A 547 26.57 9.62 15.16
CA TYR A 547 25.81 10.70 14.50
C TYR A 547 24.65 11.24 15.34
N PRO A 548 23.78 10.44 16.00
CA PRO A 548 22.66 10.99 16.78
C PRO A 548 23.14 11.91 17.91
N ASP A 549 24.23 11.57 18.58
CA ASP A 549 24.79 12.37 19.67
C ASP A 549 25.43 13.65 19.14
N ARG A 550 26.19 13.57 18.05
CA ARG A 550 26.77 14.77 17.40
C ARG A 550 25.70 15.70 16.86
N ALA A 551 24.63 15.15 16.30
CA ALA A 551 23.50 15.92 15.79
C ALA A 551 22.77 16.68 16.92
N ARG A 552 22.53 16.04 18.07
CA ARG A 552 21.97 16.72 19.25
C ARG A 552 22.89 17.81 19.82
N ALA A 553 24.19 17.65 19.69
CA ALA A 553 25.17 18.63 20.15
C ALA A 553 25.34 19.80 19.17
N ALA A 554 24.85 19.70 17.93
CA ALA A 554 24.93 20.76 16.94
C ALA A 554 23.84 21.81 17.19
N GLU A 555 24.15 22.84 18.00
CA GLU A 555 23.24 23.95 18.25
C GLU A 555 22.87 24.66 16.93
N GLY A 556 21.56 24.88 16.70
CA GLY A 556 21.05 25.53 15.49
C GLY A 556 20.87 24.58 14.29
N GLY A 557 21.15 23.29 14.46
CA GLY A 557 20.98 22.26 13.41
C GLY A 557 22.25 21.99 12.60
N HIS A 558 22.10 21.19 11.54
CA HIS A 558 23.22 20.73 10.73
C HIS A 558 22.82 20.41 9.29
N VAL A 559 23.80 20.13 8.46
CA VAL A 559 23.67 19.67 7.09
C VAL A 559 24.42 18.34 6.91
N VAL A 560 23.92 17.49 6.01
CA VAL A 560 24.63 16.31 5.51
C VAL A 560 24.91 16.49 4.02
N VAL A 561 26.04 15.96 3.56
CA VAL A 561 26.48 16.06 2.18
C VAL A 561 26.63 14.65 1.59
N ALA A 562 26.19 14.45 0.34
CA ALA A 562 26.20 13.14 -0.29
C ALA A 562 26.54 13.19 -1.78
N GLY A 563 26.86 12.04 -2.35
CA GLY A 563 27.08 11.83 -3.77
C GLY A 563 25.78 11.73 -4.56
N LYS A 564 25.78 10.87 -5.59
CA LYS A 564 24.65 10.65 -6.48
C LYS A 564 23.58 9.78 -5.82
N ASN A 565 22.31 9.99 -6.25
CA ASN A 565 21.18 9.12 -5.93
C ASN A 565 20.94 8.95 -4.42
N TYR A 566 21.09 10.02 -3.64
CA TYR A 566 20.87 10.02 -2.20
C TYR A 566 19.41 9.67 -1.84
N GLY A 567 19.23 8.76 -0.89
CA GLY A 567 17.93 8.33 -0.40
C GLY A 567 17.25 7.26 -1.29
N GLN A 568 18.05 6.46 -2.05
CA GLN A 568 17.48 5.38 -2.84
C GLN A 568 16.77 4.33 -1.95
N GLY A 569 15.78 3.65 -2.52
CA GLY A 569 15.06 2.54 -1.87
C GLY A 569 13.63 2.87 -1.51
N SER A 570 13.20 2.54 -0.29
CA SER A 570 11.80 2.63 0.11
C SER A 570 11.33 4.07 0.39
N SER A 571 10.01 4.28 0.28
CA SER A 571 9.33 5.57 0.55
C SER A 571 9.22 5.93 2.05
N ARG A 572 10.12 5.44 2.90
CA ARG A 572 10.02 5.63 4.35
C ARG A 572 10.19 7.09 4.77
N GLU A 573 9.11 7.68 5.28
CA GLU A 573 9.09 9.04 5.85
C GLU A 573 10.02 9.15 7.06
N HIS A 574 10.14 8.09 7.86
CA HIS A 574 11.04 8.03 9.01
C HIS A 574 12.51 8.31 8.66
N ALA A 575 12.95 7.97 7.43
CA ALA A 575 14.30 8.30 6.96
C ALA A 575 14.53 9.81 6.76
N VAL A 576 13.48 10.60 6.85
CA VAL A 576 13.53 12.07 6.77
C VAL A 576 13.16 12.71 8.11
N ILE A 577 12.04 12.27 8.72
CA ILE A 577 11.53 12.90 9.95
C ILE A 577 12.47 12.64 11.15
N ALA A 578 13.13 11.48 11.21
CA ALA A 578 14.07 11.18 12.30
C ALA A 578 15.34 12.06 12.26
N PRO A 579 16.05 12.24 11.13
CA PRO A 579 17.13 13.22 11.01
C PRO A 579 16.63 14.68 11.21
N ARG A 580 15.43 15.02 10.74
CA ARG A 580 14.83 16.34 10.96
C ARG A 580 14.66 16.62 12.45
N HIS A 581 14.18 15.65 13.22
CA HIS A 581 14.06 15.75 14.68
C HIS A 581 15.43 15.99 15.36
N LEU A 582 16.50 15.42 14.79
CA LEU A 582 17.88 15.67 15.27
C LEU A 582 18.47 16.99 14.75
N GLY A 583 17.69 17.82 14.08
CA GLY A 583 18.13 19.16 13.62
C GLY A 583 18.68 19.20 12.20
N LEU A 584 18.49 18.18 11.36
CA LEU A 584 18.83 18.25 9.94
C LEU A 584 17.96 19.31 9.25
N GLN A 585 18.59 20.36 8.65
CA GLN A 585 17.89 21.45 7.98
C GLN A 585 18.06 21.45 6.46
N ALA A 586 19.17 20.94 5.97
CA ALA A 586 19.44 20.85 4.54
C ALA A 586 20.22 19.57 4.22
N VAL A 587 20.02 19.08 3.01
CA VAL A 587 20.84 18.03 2.40
C VAL A 587 21.43 18.59 1.12
N ILE A 588 22.75 18.49 0.95
CA ILE A 588 23.43 18.88 -0.28
C ILE A 588 23.95 17.61 -0.95
N ALA A 589 23.50 17.29 -2.16
CA ALA A 589 23.92 16.08 -2.85
C ALA A 589 24.23 16.34 -4.34
N VAL A 590 24.90 15.40 -4.99
CA VAL A 590 25.08 15.46 -6.46
C VAL A 590 23.74 15.18 -7.15
N SER A 591 22.94 14.27 -6.63
CA SER A 591 21.55 14.03 -7.05
C SER A 591 20.77 13.22 -5.99
N PHE A 592 19.46 13.23 -6.11
CA PHE A 592 18.54 12.56 -5.17
C PHE A 592 17.71 11.49 -5.86
N ALA A 593 17.34 10.46 -5.11
CA ALA A 593 16.23 9.57 -5.45
C ALA A 593 14.90 10.35 -5.38
N ARG A 594 14.02 10.15 -6.38
CA ARG A 594 12.80 10.94 -6.57
C ARG A 594 11.89 11.00 -5.33
N ILE A 595 11.62 9.84 -4.73
CA ILE A 595 10.71 9.75 -3.57
C ILE A 595 11.32 10.46 -2.35
N HIS A 596 12.62 10.29 -2.13
CA HIS A 596 13.28 10.90 -0.98
C HIS A 596 13.37 12.43 -1.11
N TRP A 597 13.56 12.95 -2.32
CA TRP A 597 13.45 14.38 -2.63
C TRP A 597 12.09 14.95 -2.18
N GLN A 598 10.99 14.26 -2.55
CA GLN A 598 9.65 14.66 -2.13
C GLN A 598 9.49 14.62 -0.62
N ASN A 599 9.99 13.57 0.04
CA ASN A 599 9.90 13.46 1.49
C ASN A 599 10.73 14.53 2.22
N LEU A 600 11.88 14.94 1.71
CA LEU A 600 12.63 16.08 2.28
C LEU A 600 11.78 17.35 2.27
N ALA A 601 11.14 17.66 1.14
CA ALA A 601 10.23 18.80 1.04
C ALA A 601 9.02 18.67 1.97
N ASN A 602 8.43 17.48 2.08
CA ASN A 602 7.28 17.22 2.94
C ASN A 602 7.55 17.51 4.42
N PHE A 603 8.79 17.35 4.87
CA PHE A 603 9.20 17.60 6.26
C PHE A 603 10.10 18.85 6.44
N GLY A 604 10.11 19.76 5.46
CA GLY A 604 10.77 21.07 5.60
C GLY A 604 12.29 21.00 5.64
N ILE A 605 12.91 19.99 5.04
CA ILE A 605 14.36 19.93 4.82
C ILE A 605 14.66 20.47 3.42
N VAL A 606 15.61 21.39 3.30
CA VAL A 606 15.99 21.99 2.02
C VAL A 606 16.86 21.01 1.20
N PRO A 607 16.37 20.44 0.08
CA PRO A 607 17.19 19.60 -0.79
C PRO A 607 17.92 20.47 -1.83
N LEU A 608 19.24 20.39 -1.86
CA LEU A 608 20.10 21.17 -2.76
C LEU A 608 21.03 20.25 -3.57
N GLU A 609 21.21 20.54 -4.84
CA GLU A 609 22.12 19.82 -5.72
C GLU A 609 23.35 20.68 -6.02
N PHE A 610 24.53 20.06 -6.07
CA PHE A 610 25.72 20.73 -6.58
C PHE A 610 25.53 21.10 -8.04
N ALA A 611 25.74 22.37 -8.41
CA ALA A 611 25.72 22.78 -9.80
C ALA A 611 26.93 22.16 -10.59
N ASP A 612 28.07 22.01 -9.91
CA ASP A 612 29.20 21.23 -10.38
C ASP A 612 29.39 20.01 -9.45
N PRO A 613 29.17 18.77 -9.91
CA PRO A 613 29.42 17.56 -9.12
C PRO A 613 30.83 17.44 -8.54
N GLY A 614 31.82 18.13 -9.15
CA GLY A 614 33.22 18.15 -8.70
C GLY A 614 33.42 18.87 -7.36
N ASP A 615 32.49 19.74 -6.97
CA ASP A 615 32.59 20.51 -5.73
C ASP A 615 32.45 19.61 -4.48
N LEU A 616 31.79 18.46 -4.59
CA LEU A 616 31.70 17.47 -3.53
C LEU A 616 33.07 17.05 -2.97
N ALA A 617 34.06 16.89 -3.85
CA ALA A 617 35.41 16.45 -3.45
C ALA A 617 36.13 17.43 -2.52
N ALA A 618 35.66 18.65 -2.45
CA ALA A 618 36.28 19.73 -1.65
C ALA A 618 35.60 19.89 -0.27
N VAL A 619 34.48 19.21 -0.02
CA VAL A 619 33.70 19.32 1.23
C VAL A 619 34.19 18.28 2.24
N GLN A 620 34.33 18.68 3.50
CA GLN A 620 34.76 17.82 4.60
C GLN A 620 33.76 17.88 5.77
N ALA A 621 33.69 16.81 6.53
CA ALA A 621 32.95 16.83 7.81
C ALA A 621 33.60 17.86 8.74
N GLY A 622 32.77 18.70 9.36
CA GLY A 622 33.21 19.82 10.19
C GLY A 622 33.28 21.17 9.45
N ASP A 623 33.18 21.20 8.13
CA ASP A 623 33.06 22.46 7.38
C ASP A 623 31.77 23.20 7.81
N GLU A 624 31.84 24.53 7.80
CA GLU A 624 30.66 25.38 7.98
C GLU A 624 30.02 25.68 6.63
N VAL A 625 28.70 25.47 6.53
CA VAL A 625 27.86 25.86 5.39
C VAL A 625 27.08 27.11 5.77
N VAL A 626 27.26 28.18 5.01
CA VAL A 626 26.48 29.42 5.14
C VAL A 626 25.64 29.61 3.88
N LEU A 627 24.32 29.70 4.07
CA LEU A 627 23.32 30.03 3.05
C LEU A 627 22.64 31.33 3.46
N GLU A 628 22.54 32.28 2.54
CA GLU A 628 21.88 33.58 2.76
C GLU A 628 20.83 33.83 1.68
N GLY A 629 19.71 34.49 2.04
CA GLY A 629 18.61 34.79 1.12
C GLY A 629 17.90 33.50 0.64
N VAL A 630 17.79 32.51 1.52
CA VAL A 630 17.21 31.20 1.20
C VAL A 630 15.79 31.32 0.67
N HIS A 631 14.97 32.17 1.30
CA HIS A 631 13.57 32.35 0.90
C HIS A 631 13.44 32.91 -0.52
N GLU A 632 14.17 33.99 -0.83
CA GLU A 632 14.12 34.64 -2.13
C GLU A 632 14.63 33.67 -3.22
N ALA A 633 15.73 32.97 -2.97
CA ALA A 633 16.32 32.06 -3.95
C ALA A 633 15.40 30.86 -4.24
N LEU A 634 14.80 30.25 -3.21
CA LEU A 634 13.85 29.15 -3.41
C LEU A 634 12.59 29.61 -4.16
N GLN A 635 12.01 30.77 -3.82
CA GLN A 635 10.82 31.32 -4.49
C GLN A 635 11.08 31.74 -5.94
N ALA A 636 12.27 32.28 -6.21
CA ALA A 636 12.64 32.69 -7.55
C ALA A 636 13.05 31.52 -8.47
N GLY A 637 13.24 30.32 -7.90
CA GLY A 637 13.75 29.15 -8.64
C GLY A 637 15.18 29.35 -9.15
N THR A 638 15.95 30.21 -8.47
CA THR A 638 17.32 30.53 -8.87
C THR A 638 18.33 29.67 -8.12
N SER A 639 19.57 29.61 -8.64
CA SER A 639 20.67 28.97 -7.92
C SER A 639 21.01 29.74 -6.63
N LEU A 640 21.30 28.97 -5.56
CA LEU A 640 21.84 29.51 -4.33
C LEU A 640 23.36 29.45 -4.35
N THR A 641 24.02 30.48 -3.84
CA THR A 641 25.48 30.41 -3.59
C THR A 641 25.66 30.11 -2.09
N ALA A 642 26.24 28.94 -1.80
CA ALA A 642 26.65 28.58 -0.44
C ALA A 642 28.13 28.93 -0.24
N ARG A 643 28.48 29.29 1.00
CA ARG A 643 29.89 29.31 1.42
C ARG A 643 30.14 28.05 2.26
N ILE A 644 30.94 27.12 1.72
CA ILE A 644 31.27 25.82 2.36
C ILE A 644 32.76 25.78 2.65
N GLY A 645 33.14 25.64 3.93
CA GLY A 645 34.55 25.65 4.34
C GLY A 645 35.30 26.89 3.86
N GLY A 646 34.61 28.04 3.73
CA GLY A 646 35.15 29.30 3.26
C GLY A 646 35.21 29.48 1.73
N ARG A 647 34.74 28.49 0.94
CA ARG A 647 34.67 28.53 -0.54
C ARG A 647 33.24 28.82 -0.98
N GLU A 648 33.10 29.59 -2.07
CA GLU A 648 31.81 29.76 -2.74
C GLU A 648 31.50 28.52 -3.60
N VAL A 649 30.32 27.95 -3.41
CA VAL A 649 29.82 26.77 -4.12
C VAL A 649 28.42 27.09 -4.65
N ALA A 650 28.22 26.90 -5.94
CA ALA A 650 26.91 27.09 -6.57
C ALA A 650 26.02 25.85 -6.33
N LEU A 651 24.82 26.06 -5.82
CA LEU A 651 23.80 25.03 -5.56
C LEU A 651 22.53 25.33 -6.34
N ALA A 652 21.78 24.28 -6.69
CA ALA A 652 20.51 24.39 -7.39
C ALA A 652 19.44 23.56 -6.65
N HIS A 653 18.16 23.80 -6.98
CA HIS A 653 17.06 22.94 -6.56
C HIS A 653 16.07 22.69 -7.70
N ARG A 654 15.26 21.66 -7.57
CA ARG A 654 14.22 21.28 -8.53
C ARG A 654 12.82 21.31 -7.88
N LEU A 655 12.65 22.07 -6.81
CA LEU A 655 11.38 22.18 -6.10
C LEU A 655 10.35 22.88 -6.98
N SER A 656 9.14 22.32 -7.06
CA SER A 656 7.99 23.05 -7.59
C SER A 656 7.58 24.17 -6.63
N SER A 657 6.80 25.16 -7.10
CA SER A 657 6.31 26.25 -6.23
C SER A 657 5.60 25.73 -4.99
N ARG A 658 4.76 24.71 -5.13
CA ARG A 658 4.10 24.04 -4.00
C ARG A 658 5.10 23.40 -3.02
N GLN A 659 6.16 22.76 -3.51
CA GLN A 659 7.20 22.20 -2.66
C GLN A 659 8.03 23.29 -1.96
N VAL A 660 8.24 24.42 -2.60
CA VAL A 660 8.88 25.60 -1.98
C VAL A 660 8.04 26.08 -0.79
N ASP A 661 6.74 26.23 -0.96
CA ASP A 661 5.83 26.63 0.12
C ASP A 661 5.90 25.65 1.31
N MET A 662 5.93 24.33 1.04
CA MET A 662 6.09 23.29 2.06
C MET A 662 7.41 23.47 2.82
N VAL A 663 8.52 23.59 2.12
CA VAL A 663 9.86 23.74 2.72
C VAL A 663 9.90 24.99 3.59
N LEU A 664 9.42 26.12 3.07
CA LEU A 664 9.44 27.41 3.79
C LEU A 664 8.56 27.39 5.04
N ALA A 665 7.43 26.67 5.02
CA ALA A 665 6.56 26.53 6.18
C ALA A 665 7.11 25.57 7.27
N GLY A 666 8.21 24.87 7.00
CA GLY A 666 8.76 23.85 7.91
C GLY A 666 8.22 22.45 7.65
N GLY A 667 7.46 22.27 6.56
CA GLY A 667 6.89 21.01 6.10
C GLY A 667 5.42 21.12 5.67
N ARG A 668 4.92 20.04 5.10
CA ARG A 668 3.54 19.97 4.60
C ARG A 668 2.51 20.01 5.74
N ILE A 669 2.82 19.40 6.89
CA ILE A 669 1.95 19.41 8.07
C ILE A 669 1.69 20.84 8.57
N PRO A 670 2.71 21.66 8.91
CA PRO A 670 2.47 23.04 9.35
C PRO A 670 1.85 23.91 8.25
N LEU A 671 2.19 23.70 6.97
CA LEU A 671 1.55 24.43 5.86
C LEU A 671 0.05 24.15 5.81
N THR A 672 -0.35 22.88 5.94
CA THR A 672 -1.78 22.49 5.93
C THR A 672 -2.49 23.02 7.17
N ALA A 673 -1.88 22.94 8.35
CA ALA A 673 -2.44 23.47 9.58
C ALA A 673 -2.72 25.00 9.51
N GLN A 674 -1.85 25.75 8.82
CA GLN A 674 -2.06 27.21 8.61
C GLN A 674 -3.23 27.51 7.66
N ALA A 675 -3.56 26.59 6.76
CA ALA A 675 -4.64 26.75 5.78
C ALA A 675 -6.01 26.25 6.29
N MET A 676 -6.05 25.54 7.41
CA MET A 676 -7.28 25.02 8.04
C MET A 676 -7.98 26.05 8.91
#